data_33e2ecb24b6ce7e83f434deb8f0b760b
#
_entry.id   33e2ecb24b6ce7e83f434deb8f0b760b
#
_cell.length_a   1.000
_cell.length_b   1.000
_cell.length_c   1.000
_cell.angle_alpha   90.00
_cell.angle_beta   90.00
_cell.angle_gamma   90.00
#
_symmetry.space_group_name_H-M   'P 1'
#
loop_
_entity.id
_entity.type
_entity.pdbx_description
1 polymer ?
#
loop_
_entity_poly.entity_id
_entity_poly.type
_entity_poly.pdbx_seq_one_letter_code
_entity_poly.pdbx_strand_id
1 'polypeptide(L)'
;MLNKEEKQNVAKIKKLIRTRDFEKIEMGIELVRSINNPKIYDELLGNVEYTFDQWSGSFKHDWKGAGPDEHYFQTAILGLLNFSPKGSKGFEIRDSVKILRIKGEVVSGHSYTPSKVYAKYLSNFSNLKFLKLERFEEIIGFDEIYALSIEGLEISWCDFLPNHDEKWGFKKIKILLIDFPKKEKVDQLDFLSSLVTIETLKLQATFSAKSADFSNEGLKSLQKLKYLQTSGLGYSNVDALGNLKNLNYVKLSEDNLSDISGLTSSENLEFIDLYYSKKLDNIKPLSKLKNIKLIDITSTQINSLKGLENSVNIHGVKAVDTPIKNLDGLVNAKNIYCINVEGCKNLENIEGIKNSVKLKEIILANCSSVASLNGLENCTDLRLISLSGSGISNLDSLANCKKIFNNNPTKWDEETDEWSSGTGSQNNPFWGITESVDKVGYGNLYQAKYISEISREYYPNRDWGDPTLNEFQIEKCPNLESVEGIKNSGIQVLLINGCPSIKNIDYLSEFSLLQCCDFTDNANLESVASLSGLNLLDVLILKKCYKVKPKPRFLLMDSFEKVNEYLSKFKKNESEIKLDSSDKATSEKLEKLLLSDDYSNIELGLELANSISDKDIFDFLLEDVKFIGNKIVPNSKFLGNDKTKKFRDYALEGLISIAPDSCKIAKEIKGSFKEKTLSGSNITSLLSVSGFSNLEKLTIKDTDISNVSDLSRLKNLKTLLFDFNPELKNLSGIVGLINLEYLGIRNCKNLIDLSHVSDFNKLSGIQINDCGITSTNGLKNLPLLKNVNLNDNPSLESIDEIGQIASLEIVTISGCPNIKSLNSLTKLSNLSFLKAEKHNLQTVEGISSLIKPLIEGLRKE
;
A
#
# COMPACT_ATOMS: atom_id res chain seq x y z
N MET A 1 -3.30 -33.72 43.73
CA MET A 1 -4.41 -34.56 43.22
C MET A 1 -5.66 -34.26 44.06
N LEU A 2 -6.83 -34.30 43.42
CA LEU A 2 -8.12 -34.16 44.10
C LEU A 2 -8.47 -35.43 44.89
N ASN A 3 -9.02 -35.27 46.08
CA ASN A 3 -9.57 -36.38 46.87
C ASN A 3 -10.90 -36.90 46.28
N LYS A 4 -11.50 -37.93 46.86
CA LYS A 4 -12.75 -38.60 46.35
C LYS A 4 -13.94 -37.66 46.33
N GLU A 5 -14.13 -36.85 47.36
CA GLU A 5 -15.22 -35.87 47.50
C GLU A 5 -15.05 -34.71 46.48
N GLU A 6 -13.84 -34.19 46.39
CA GLU A 6 -13.50 -33.14 45.41
C GLU A 6 -13.77 -33.59 43.96
N LYS A 7 -13.44 -34.86 43.61
CA LYS A 7 -13.76 -35.43 42.29
C LYS A 7 -15.25 -35.55 42.03
N GLN A 8 -16.04 -35.89 43.06
CA GLN A 8 -17.52 -35.92 42.97
C GLN A 8 -18.07 -34.52 42.74
N ASN A 9 -17.57 -33.51 43.48
CA ASN A 9 -17.96 -32.11 43.29
C ASN A 9 -17.63 -31.61 41.91
N VAL A 10 -16.41 -31.88 41.39
CA VAL A 10 -16.02 -31.54 40.00
C VAL A 10 -16.99 -32.15 38.98
N ALA A 11 -17.34 -33.45 39.13
CA ALA A 11 -18.24 -34.12 38.21
C ALA A 11 -19.66 -33.49 38.24
N LYS A 12 -20.16 -33.11 39.43
CA LYS A 12 -21.43 -32.44 39.58
C LYS A 12 -21.42 -31.05 38.95
N ILE A 13 -20.37 -30.26 39.20
CA ILE A 13 -20.22 -28.91 38.68
C ILE A 13 -20.07 -28.97 37.13
N LYS A 14 -19.23 -29.87 36.60
CA LYS A 14 -19.07 -30.07 35.13
C LYS A 14 -20.44 -30.33 34.46
N LYS A 15 -21.32 -31.10 35.11
CA LYS A 15 -22.66 -31.38 34.61
C LYS A 15 -23.54 -30.12 34.56
N LEU A 16 -23.36 -29.18 35.48
CA LEU A 16 -24.13 -27.92 35.53
C LEU A 16 -23.59 -26.90 34.52
N ILE A 17 -22.27 -26.68 34.48
CA ILE A 17 -21.67 -25.59 33.67
C ILE A 17 -21.55 -25.93 32.18
N ARG A 18 -21.65 -27.23 31.79
CA ARG A 18 -21.59 -27.69 30.40
C ARG A 18 -23.00 -28.01 29.87
N THR A 19 -23.94 -27.11 30.08
CA THR A 19 -25.35 -27.23 29.64
C THR A 19 -25.73 -26.04 28.76
N ARG A 20 -26.87 -26.16 28.03
CA ARG A 20 -27.50 -25.04 27.30
C ARG A 20 -28.53 -24.30 28.18
N ASP A 21 -28.20 -24.06 29.42
CA ASP A 21 -29.12 -23.54 30.44
C ASP A 21 -28.36 -22.57 31.35
N PHE A 22 -28.60 -21.29 31.19
CA PHE A 22 -27.90 -20.24 31.94
C PHE A 22 -28.14 -20.35 33.46
N GLU A 23 -29.35 -20.75 33.93
CA GLU A 23 -29.60 -20.91 35.35
C GLU A 23 -28.74 -22.03 35.95
N LYS A 24 -28.61 -23.16 35.25
CA LYS A 24 -27.73 -24.25 35.68
C LYS A 24 -26.24 -23.85 35.62
N ILE A 25 -25.84 -23.10 34.62
CA ILE A 25 -24.47 -22.55 34.54
C ILE A 25 -24.23 -21.67 35.76
N GLU A 26 -25.13 -20.76 36.06
CA GLU A 26 -25.06 -19.89 37.25
C GLU A 26 -24.96 -20.68 38.53
N MET A 27 -25.86 -21.68 38.74
CA MET A 27 -25.78 -22.60 39.89
C MET A 27 -24.43 -23.31 40.01
N GLY A 28 -23.88 -23.75 38.88
CA GLY A 28 -22.55 -24.40 38.85
C GLY A 28 -21.43 -23.45 39.24
N ILE A 29 -21.48 -22.20 38.78
CA ILE A 29 -20.50 -21.15 39.11
C ILE A 29 -20.60 -20.78 40.60
N GLU A 30 -21.79 -20.58 41.14
CA GLU A 30 -21.95 -20.26 42.57
C GLU A 30 -21.52 -21.44 43.47
N LEU A 31 -21.75 -22.67 43.03
CA LEU A 31 -21.27 -23.84 43.76
C LEU A 31 -19.75 -23.92 43.82
N VAL A 32 -19.03 -23.68 42.69
CA VAL A 32 -17.58 -23.70 42.73
C VAL A 32 -17.00 -22.51 43.50
N ARG A 33 -17.67 -21.35 43.44
CA ARG A 33 -17.33 -20.16 44.21
C ARG A 33 -17.39 -20.42 45.72
N SER A 34 -18.46 -21.12 46.20
CA SER A 34 -18.61 -21.48 47.62
C SER A 34 -17.51 -22.46 48.12
N ILE A 35 -17.03 -23.35 47.25
CA ILE A 35 -15.96 -24.29 47.57
C ILE A 35 -14.58 -23.60 47.61
N ASN A 36 -14.34 -22.62 46.79
CA ASN A 36 -13.15 -21.76 46.70
C ASN A 36 -11.79 -22.53 46.69
N ASN A 37 -11.73 -23.67 46.02
CA ASN A 37 -10.54 -24.53 45.96
C ASN A 37 -9.81 -24.39 44.62
N PRO A 38 -8.56 -23.90 44.60
CA PRO A 38 -7.80 -23.69 43.33
C PRO A 38 -7.73 -24.94 42.43
N LYS A 39 -7.53 -26.11 43.04
CA LYS A 39 -7.40 -27.37 42.23
C LYS A 39 -8.72 -27.77 41.56
N ILE A 40 -9.86 -27.39 42.13
CA ILE A 40 -11.16 -27.64 41.51
C ILE A 40 -11.35 -26.72 40.30
N TYR A 41 -10.98 -25.44 40.41
CA TYR A 41 -11.02 -24.52 39.29
C TYR A 41 -10.13 -25.00 38.15
N ASP A 42 -8.90 -25.43 38.44
CA ASP A 42 -7.95 -25.94 37.42
C ASP A 42 -8.51 -27.18 36.70
N GLU A 43 -9.12 -28.09 37.42
CA GLU A 43 -9.75 -29.29 36.86
C GLU A 43 -11.02 -28.99 36.06
N LEU A 44 -11.77 -27.94 36.41
CA LEU A 44 -12.95 -27.50 35.66
C LEU A 44 -12.56 -26.78 34.37
N LEU A 45 -11.56 -25.91 34.42
CA LEU A 45 -11.05 -25.17 33.28
C LEU A 45 -10.30 -26.09 32.29
N GLY A 46 -9.57 -27.11 32.80
CA GLY A 46 -8.86 -28.08 31.97
C GLY A 46 -7.92 -27.42 30.97
N ASN A 47 -8.16 -27.57 29.64
CA ASN A 47 -7.36 -27.03 28.58
C ASN A 47 -7.81 -25.63 28.11
N VAL A 48 -8.54 -24.88 28.96
CA VAL A 48 -8.86 -23.50 28.63
C VAL A 48 -7.57 -22.65 28.52
N GLU A 49 -7.42 -21.97 27.41
CA GLU A 49 -6.29 -21.08 27.12
C GLU A 49 -6.81 -19.72 26.62
N TYR A 50 -6.15 -18.65 27.05
CA TYR A 50 -6.37 -17.33 26.46
C TYR A 50 -5.47 -17.16 25.24
N THR A 51 -6.06 -16.86 24.11
CA THR A 51 -5.35 -16.59 22.87
C THR A 51 -5.61 -15.16 22.43
N PHE A 52 -4.59 -14.50 21.97
CA PHE A 52 -4.68 -13.16 21.42
C PHE A 52 -4.20 -13.22 19.97
N ASP A 53 -5.07 -12.86 19.04
CA ASP A 53 -4.69 -12.54 17.69
C ASP A 53 -4.47 -11.03 17.55
N GLN A 54 -4.04 -10.59 16.37
CA GLN A 54 -3.67 -9.20 16.10
C GLN A 54 -4.73 -8.16 16.52
N TRP A 55 -5.98 -8.58 16.79
CA TRP A 55 -7.15 -7.71 16.93
C TRP A 55 -8.12 -8.11 18.05
N SER A 56 -8.03 -9.32 18.58
CA SER A 56 -8.97 -9.80 19.58
C SER A 56 -8.37 -10.84 20.50
N GLY A 57 -8.80 -10.83 21.77
CA GLY A 57 -8.50 -11.88 22.72
C GLY A 57 -9.72 -12.77 22.96
N SER A 58 -9.53 -14.08 22.90
CA SER A 58 -10.59 -15.06 23.12
C SER A 58 -10.09 -16.27 23.90
N PHE A 59 -11.02 -17.10 24.39
CA PHE A 59 -10.67 -18.35 25.07
C PHE A 59 -10.83 -19.53 24.12
N LYS A 60 -9.74 -20.30 23.95
CA LYS A 60 -9.80 -21.62 23.33
C LYS A 60 -10.06 -22.69 24.39
N HIS A 61 -10.88 -23.68 24.08
CA HIS A 61 -11.21 -24.77 24.97
C HIS A 61 -11.53 -26.06 24.20
N ASP A 62 -11.44 -27.19 24.88
CA ASP A 62 -11.76 -28.51 24.33
C ASP A 62 -13.11 -29.07 24.79
N TRP A 63 -13.99 -28.24 25.34
CA TRP A 63 -15.30 -28.65 25.80
C TRP A 63 -16.15 -29.15 24.63
N LYS A 64 -16.60 -30.40 24.69
CA LYS A 64 -17.36 -31.02 23.61
C LYS A 64 -18.73 -30.35 23.43
N GLY A 65 -19.00 -29.93 22.20
CA GLY A 65 -20.21 -29.24 21.80
C GLY A 65 -19.93 -27.92 21.00
N ALA A 66 -18.71 -27.75 20.47
CA ALA A 66 -18.40 -26.59 19.61
C ALA A 66 -19.41 -26.50 18.45
N GLY A 67 -19.93 -25.31 18.24
CA GLY A 67 -21.02 -25.01 17.31
C GLY A 67 -21.99 -24.06 17.99
N PRO A 68 -23.34 -24.27 17.85
CA PRO A 68 -24.35 -23.34 18.40
C PRO A 68 -24.33 -23.16 19.93
N ASP A 69 -23.42 -23.79 20.65
CA ASP A 69 -23.34 -23.75 22.10
C ASP A 69 -22.20 -22.86 22.64
N GLU A 70 -21.43 -22.27 21.82
CA GLU A 70 -20.20 -21.57 22.19
C GLU A 70 -20.43 -20.44 23.22
N HIS A 71 -21.54 -19.70 23.11
CA HIS A 71 -21.88 -18.63 24.06
C HIS A 71 -22.20 -19.10 25.47
N TYR A 72 -22.78 -20.31 25.62
CA TYR A 72 -23.00 -20.92 26.96
C TYR A 72 -21.66 -21.29 27.59
N PHE A 73 -20.73 -21.86 26.80
CA PHE A 73 -19.41 -22.22 27.30
C PHE A 73 -18.58 -20.99 27.63
N GLN A 74 -18.63 -19.94 26.79
CA GLN A 74 -17.99 -18.66 27.09
C GLN A 74 -18.48 -18.06 28.39
N THR A 75 -19.77 -18.08 28.65
CA THR A 75 -20.37 -17.61 29.93
C THR A 75 -19.86 -18.42 31.13
N ALA A 76 -19.81 -19.74 31.00
CA ALA A 76 -19.31 -20.62 32.06
C ALA A 76 -17.81 -20.40 32.31
N ILE A 77 -17.00 -20.28 31.25
CA ILE A 77 -15.56 -20.01 31.35
C ILE A 77 -15.31 -18.65 32.01
N LEU A 78 -16.03 -17.58 31.60
CA LEU A 78 -15.93 -16.26 32.20
C LEU A 78 -16.24 -16.28 33.68
N GLY A 79 -17.31 -16.97 34.07
CA GLY A 79 -17.69 -17.13 35.50
C GLY A 79 -16.63 -17.88 36.32
N LEU A 80 -16.08 -18.96 35.75
CA LEU A 80 -14.98 -19.69 36.39
C LEU A 80 -13.74 -18.82 36.57
N LEU A 81 -13.31 -18.12 35.50
CA LEU A 81 -12.15 -17.25 35.54
C LEU A 81 -12.35 -16.08 36.51
N ASN A 82 -13.54 -15.47 36.51
CA ASN A 82 -13.85 -14.32 37.35
C ASN A 82 -13.67 -14.65 38.84
N PHE A 83 -14.12 -15.82 39.27
CA PHE A 83 -14.08 -16.23 40.68
C PHE A 83 -12.88 -17.14 41.03
N SER A 84 -11.96 -17.40 40.08
CA SER A 84 -10.76 -18.20 40.30
C SER A 84 -9.90 -17.62 41.42
N PRO A 85 -9.58 -18.41 42.47
CA PRO A 85 -8.78 -17.96 43.60
C PRO A 85 -7.29 -17.83 43.19
N LYS A 86 -6.57 -17.00 43.96
CA LYS A 86 -5.12 -16.80 43.74
C LYS A 86 -4.35 -18.14 43.83
N GLY A 87 -3.47 -18.40 42.91
CA GLY A 87 -2.70 -19.63 42.82
C GLY A 87 -3.38 -20.73 41.98
N SER A 88 -4.52 -20.44 41.32
CA SER A 88 -5.10 -21.30 40.30
C SER A 88 -4.67 -20.84 38.88
N LYS A 89 -4.67 -21.78 37.93
CA LYS A 89 -4.50 -21.46 36.47
C LYS A 89 -5.49 -20.40 36.00
N GLY A 90 -6.76 -20.49 36.48
CA GLY A 90 -7.78 -19.54 36.11
C GLY A 90 -7.48 -18.11 36.58
N PHE A 91 -6.86 -17.93 37.72
CA PHE A 91 -6.41 -16.64 38.20
C PHE A 91 -5.32 -16.08 37.31
N GLU A 92 -4.32 -16.89 36.93
CA GLU A 92 -3.24 -16.48 36.03
C GLU A 92 -3.74 -16.07 34.65
N ILE A 93 -4.67 -16.88 34.08
CA ILE A 93 -5.33 -16.54 32.82
C ILE A 93 -6.07 -15.19 32.97
N ARG A 94 -6.92 -15.02 33.96
CA ARG A 94 -7.69 -13.79 34.18
C ARG A 94 -6.78 -12.56 34.31
N ASP A 95 -5.69 -12.68 35.07
CA ASP A 95 -4.75 -11.60 35.34
C ASP A 95 -3.95 -11.22 34.09
N SER A 96 -3.79 -12.15 33.13
CA SER A 96 -3.12 -11.91 31.87
C SER A 96 -4.00 -11.19 30.81
N VAL A 97 -5.32 -11.22 30.97
CA VAL A 97 -6.28 -10.71 29.98
C VAL A 97 -6.30 -9.19 29.97
N LYS A 98 -5.82 -8.59 28.89
CA LYS A 98 -5.87 -7.14 28.66
C LYS A 98 -6.94 -6.75 27.63
N ILE A 99 -7.24 -7.61 26.68
CA ILE A 99 -8.24 -7.43 25.64
C ILE A 99 -9.12 -8.66 25.63
N LEU A 100 -10.42 -8.47 25.61
CA LEU A 100 -11.38 -9.58 25.65
C LEU A 100 -12.50 -9.33 24.64
N ARG A 101 -12.72 -10.28 23.74
CA ARG A 101 -13.87 -10.35 22.86
C ARG A 101 -14.80 -11.46 23.35
N ILE A 102 -16.05 -11.09 23.56
CA ILE A 102 -17.12 -12.03 23.89
C ILE A 102 -18.13 -11.96 22.74
N LYS A 103 -18.40 -13.10 22.11
CA LYS A 103 -19.24 -13.18 20.92
C LYS A 103 -20.46 -14.06 21.18
N GLY A 104 -21.64 -13.52 20.93
CA GLY A 104 -22.88 -14.29 20.82
C GLY A 104 -22.99 -14.97 19.44
N GLU A 105 -23.88 -15.94 19.31
CA GLU A 105 -24.10 -16.65 18.05
C GLU A 105 -25.24 -16.06 17.23
N VAL A 106 -25.04 -16.02 15.90
CA VAL A 106 -26.12 -15.90 14.93
C VAL A 106 -26.29 -17.26 14.27
N VAL A 107 -27.34 -17.97 14.60
CA VAL A 107 -27.73 -19.18 13.87
C VAL A 107 -28.44 -18.76 12.58
N SER A 108 -27.82 -19.01 11.46
CA SER A 108 -28.47 -18.89 10.15
C SER A 108 -29.54 -19.97 10.02
N GLY A 109 -30.83 -19.58 10.13
CA GLY A 109 -31.99 -20.44 9.90
C GLY A 109 -32.78 -20.84 11.14
N HIS A 110 -33.89 -20.19 11.39
CA HIS A 110 -35.14 -20.60 12.06
C HIS A 110 -35.17 -21.07 13.52
N SER A 111 -34.08 -20.98 14.29
CA SER A 111 -34.11 -21.26 15.75
C SER A 111 -33.15 -20.33 16.46
N TYR A 112 -33.67 -19.23 17.01
CA TYR A 112 -32.94 -18.32 17.89
C TYR A 112 -32.85 -18.94 19.28
N THR A 113 -31.65 -19.28 19.74
CA THR A 113 -31.38 -19.32 21.17
C THR A 113 -30.83 -17.95 21.58
N PRO A 114 -31.52 -17.21 22.49
CA PRO A 114 -31.07 -15.89 22.89
C PRO A 114 -29.70 -15.95 23.54
N SER A 115 -28.72 -15.25 22.95
CA SER A 115 -27.38 -15.16 23.54
C SER A 115 -27.36 -14.02 24.57
N LYS A 116 -27.06 -14.37 25.83
CA LYS A 116 -26.97 -13.44 26.97
C LYS A 116 -25.53 -13.40 27.48
N VAL A 117 -25.07 -12.24 27.90
CA VAL A 117 -23.82 -12.07 28.63
C VAL A 117 -24.10 -11.45 30.00
N TYR A 118 -23.48 -11.99 31.02
CA TYR A 118 -23.60 -11.52 32.41
C TYR A 118 -22.39 -10.70 32.79
N ALA A 119 -22.55 -9.38 32.88
CA ALA A 119 -21.49 -8.44 33.17
C ALA A 119 -20.78 -8.69 34.51
N LYS A 120 -21.50 -9.28 35.51
CA LYS A 120 -20.94 -9.69 36.82
C LYS A 120 -19.74 -10.64 36.70
N TYR A 121 -19.63 -11.42 35.61
CA TYR A 121 -18.52 -12.34 35.40
C TYR A 121 -17.26 -11.67 34.87
N LEU A 122 -17.27 -10.34 34.68
CA LEU A 122 -16.11 -9.55 34.30
C LEU A 122 -15.53 -8.73 35.45
N SER A 123 -16.22 -8.63 36.59
CA SER A 123 -15.91 -7.70 37.69
C SER A 123 -14.51 -7.82 38.28
N ASN A 124 -13.88 -9.01 38.22
CA ASN A 124 -12.54 -9.26 38.75
C ASN A 124 -11.42 -9.25 37.67
N PHE A 125 -11.73 -8.89 36.41
CA PHE A 125 -10.71 -8.76 35.35
C PHE A 125 -9.99 -7.40 35.47
N SER A 126 -9.19 -7.25 36.54
CA SER A 126 -8.56 -5.97 36.90
C SER A 126 -7.59 -5.40 35.86
N ASN A 127 -6.99 -6.24 35.06
CA ASN A 127 -6.04 -5.85 34.00
C ASN A 127 -6.70 -5.64 32.63
N LEU A 128 -8.01 -5.87 32.53
CA LEU A 128 -8.76 -5.66 31.30
C LEU A 128 -8.73 -4.19 30.89
N LYS A 129 -8.27 -3.92 29.65
CA LYS A 129 -8.16 -2.59 29.05
C LYS A 129 -9.17 -2.36 27.94
N PHE A 130 -9.47 -3.39 27.16
CA PHE A 130 -10.42 -3.32 26.07
C PHE A 130 -11.43 -4.48 26.14
N LEU A 131 -12.71 -4.16 26.03
CA LEU A 131 -13.82 -5.13 26.00
C LEU A 131 -14.61 -4.98 24.72
N LYS A 132 -14.79 -6.08 23.98
CA LYS A 132 -15.68 -6.17 22.82
C LYS A 132 -16.82 -7.13 23.12
N LEU A 133 -18.05 -6.63 22.99
CA LEU A 133 -19.30 -7.39 23.12
C LEU A 133 -19.97 -7.42 21.74
N GLU A 134 -20.17 -8.62 21.20
CA GLU A 134 -20.62 -8.77 19.83
C GLU A 134 -21.76 -9.79 19.73
N ARG A 135 -22.86 -9.42 19.05
CA ARG A 135 -23.97 -10.30 18.69
C ARG A 135 -24.75 -10.86 19.89
N PHE A 136 -25.03 -10.04 20.88
CA PHE A 136 -25.86 -10.42 22.01
C PHE A 136 -27.30 -9.89 21.86
N GLU A 137 -28.26 -10.69 22.31
CA GLU A 137 -29.64 -10.24 22.49
C GLU A 137 -29.79 -9.40 23.77
N GLU A 138 -29.03 -9.75 24.83
CA GLU A 138 -29.10 -9.04 26.10
C GLU A 138 -27.75 -9.03 26.84
N ILE A 139 -27.41 -7.90 27.44
CA ILE A 139 -26.25 -7.73 28.35
C ILE A 139 -26.79 -7.44 29.74
N ILE A 140 -26.78 -8.45 30.61
CA ILE A 140 -27.36 -8.40 31.96
C ILE A 140 -26.35 -7.76 32.92
N GLY A 141 -26.81 -6.74 33.69
CA GLY A 141 -26.01 -6.05 34.70
C GLY A 141 -24.88 -5.21 34.07
N PHE A 142 -25.18 -4.51 32.97
CA PHE A 142 -24.19 -3.70 32.25
C PHE A 142 -23.49 -2.65 33.13
N ASP A 143 -24.18 -2.11 34.12
CA ASP A 143 -23.65 -1.15 35.09
C ASP A 143 -22.49 -1.73 35.94
N GLU A 144 -22.45 -3.05 36.13
CA GLU A 144 -21.36 -3.72 36.87
C GLU A 144 -19.99 -3.56 36.20
N ILE A 145 -19.95 -3.37 34.86
CA ILE A 145 -18.70 -3.14 34.15
C ILE A 145 -18.20 -1.69 34.28
N TYR A 146 -18.98 -0.74 34.80
CA TYR A 146 -18.52 0.63 35.05
C TYR A 146 -17.36 0.69 36.06
N ALA A 147 -17.26 -0.31 36.95
CA ALA A 147 -16.19 -0.44 37.92
C ALA A 147 -14.85 -0.89 37.29
N LEU A 148 -14.89 -1.47 36.12
CA LEU A 148 -13.69 -1.91 35.42
C LEU A 148 -12.85 -0.70 34.96
N SER A 149 -11.54 -0.88 35.03
CA SER A 149 -10.59 0.14 34.53
C SER A 149 -10.36 0.05 33.01
N ILE A 150 -11.41 -0.26 32.24
CA ILE A 150 -11.29 -0.34 30.79
C ILE A 150 -11.07 1.04 30.17
N GLU A 151 -10.24 1.04 29.14
CA GLU A 151 -9.94 2.21 28.34
C GLU A 151 -10.68 2.20 26.99
N GLY A 152 -11.18 1.01 26.57
CA GLY A 152 -11.96 0.85 25.35
C GLY A 152 -13.13 -0.11 25.50
N LEU A 153 -14.24 0.22 24.83
CA LEU A 153 -15.45 -0.61 24.75
C LEU A 153 -15.98 -0.60 23.33
N GLU A 154 -16.27 -1.78 22.82
CA GLU A 154 -17.01 -1.97 21.57
C GLU A 154 -18.26 -2.79 21.83
N ILE A 155 -19.41 -2.29 21.35
CA ILE A 155 -20.70 -2.99 21.34
C ILE A 155 -21.16 -3.06 19.90
N SER A 156 -21.20 -4.26 19.32
CA SER A 156 -21.49 -4.43 17.90
C SER A 156 -22.48 -5.56 17.63
N TRP A 157 -23.41 -5.31 16.70
CA TRP A 157 -24.40 -6.30 16.26
C TRP A 157 -25.32 -6.83 17.35
N CYS A 158 -25.48 -6.13 18.47
CA CYS A 158 -26.38 -6.50 19.55
C CYS A 158 -27.81 -6.09 19.20
N ASP A 159 -28.82 -6.78 19.80
CA ASP A 159 -30.23 -6.48 19.55
C ASP A 159 -30.73 -5.25 20.33
N PHE A 160 -30.10 -4.95 21.43
CA PHE A 160 -30.42 -3.81 22.30
C PHE A 160 -29.13 -3.11 22.76
N LEU A 161 -29.21 -1.80 22.96
CA LEU A 161 -28.17 -1.00 23.58
C LEU A 161 -28.39 -0.91 25.08
N PRO A 162 -27.50 -1.47 25.93
CA PRO A 162 -27.75 -1.53 27.37
C PRO A 162 -27.73 -0.14 27.99
N ASN A 163 -28.70 0.11 28.93
CA ASN A 163 -28.78 1.32 29.77
C ASN A 163 -28.65 2.64 29.01
N HIS A 164 -29.18 2.73 27.76
CA HIS A 164 -29.05 3.96 26.93
C HIS A 164 -29.96 5.09 27.42
N ASP A 165 -30.94 4.80 28.30
CA ASP A 165 -31.79 5.82 28.95
C ASP A 165 -31.09 6.52 30.12
N GLU A 166 -29.97 6.01 30.59
CA GLU A 166 -29.20 6.52 31.73
C GLU A 166 -27.78 6.95 31.30
N LYS A 167 -27.16 7.80 32.11
CA LYS A 167 -25.76 8.20 31.88
C LYS A 167 -24.83 7.06 32.26
N TRP A 168 -23.95 6.66 31.33
CA TRP A 168 -22.97 5.62 31.55
C TRP A 168 -21.88 6.02 32.54
N GLY A 169 -21.58 5.15 33.51
CA GLY A 169 -20.70 5.42 34.66
C GLY A 169 -19.20 5.20 34.43
N PHE A 170 -18.72 4.97 33.20
CA PHE A 170 -17.30 4.72 32.94
C PHE A 170 -16.41 5.94 33.23
N LYS A 171 -15.36 5.75 34.04
CA LYS A 171 -14.46 6.84 34.47
C LYS A 171 -13.19 6.98 33.63
N LYS A 172 -12.77 5.92 32.92
CA LYS A 172 -11.46 5.87 32.22
C LYS A 172 -11.56 5.58 30.73
N ILE A 173 -12.76 5.42 30.22
CA ILE A 173 -12.97 5.06 28.83
C ILE A 173 -12.46 6.18 27.90
N LYS A 174 -11.66 5.78 26.90
CA LYS A 174 -11.11 6.68 25.89
C LYS A 174 -11.60 6.34 24.49
N ILE A 175 -11.94 5.06 24.27
CA ILE A 175 -12.39 4.54 22.96
C ILE A 175 -13.76 3.91 23.15
N LEU A 176 -14.74 4.37 22.38
CA LEU A 176 -16.08 3.81 22.40
C LEU A 176 -16.58 3.61 20.96
N LEU A 177 -16.94 2.36 20.64
CA LEU A 177 -17.46 1.97 19.35
C LEU A 177 -18.84 1.31 19.58
N ILE A 178 -19.88 1.82 18.92
CA ILE A 178 -21.25 1.31 19.04
C ILE A 178 -21.86 1.13 17.67
N ASP A 179 -22.28 -0.11 17.39
CA ASP A 179 -23.24 -0.38 16.31
C ASP A 179 -24.65 -0.39 16.93
N PHE A 180 -25.46 0.59 16.54
CA PHE A 180 -26.83 0.72 17.07
C PHE A 180 -27.68 -0.49 16.70
N PRO A 181 -28.51 -0.97 17.66
CA PRO A 181 -29.30 -2.17 17.49
C PRO A 181 -30.40 -2.01 16.43
N LYS A 182 -30.78 -3.15 15.84
CA LYS A 182 -31.86 -3.20 14.83
C LYS A 182 -33.26 -3.16 15.43
N LYS A 183 -33.43 -3.70 16.63
CA LYS A 183 -34.73 -3.93 17.26
C LYS A 183 -35.16 -2.80 18.19
N GLU A 184 -34.22 -2.00 18.63
CA GLU A 184 -34.45 -0.92 19.56
C GLU A 184 -34.27 0.45 18.91
N LYS A 185 -35.19 1.38 19.17
CA LYS A 185 -35.05 2.76 18.68
C LYS A 185 -34.27 3.57 19.71
N VAL A 186 -33.07 4.00 19.32
CA VAL A 186 -32.26 4.97 20.08
C VAL A 186 -32.33 6.28 19.32
N ASP A 187 -32.88 7.33 19.92
CA ASP A 187 -33.09 8.65 19.29
C ASP A 187 -32.31 9.80 19.94
N GLN A 188 -31.46 9.47 20.92
CA GLN A 188 -30.58 10.47 21.60
C GLN A 188 -29.27 9.86 22.09
N LEU A 189 -28.28 10.73 22.30
CA LEU A 189 -26.92 10.36 22.76
C LEU A 189 -26.63 10.83 24.20
N ASP A 190 -27.64 11.15 25.00
CA ASP A 190 -27.50 11.72 26.34
C ASP A 190 -26.74 10.82 27.31
N PHE A 191 -26.81 9.48 27.12
CA PHE A 191 -26.06 8.50 27.90
C PHE A 191 -24.53 8.69 27.80
N LEU A 192 -24.04 9.33 26.73
CA LEU A 192 -22.62 9.64 26.56
C LEU A 192 -22.17 10.86 27.36
N SER A 193 -23.07 11.70 27.82
CA SER A 193 -22.76 13.03 28.39
C SER A 193 -21.85 13.01 29.62
N SER A 194 -21.72 11.86 30.31
CA SER A 194 -20.81 11.66 31.45
C SER A 194 -19.40 11.18 31.04
N LEU A 195 -19.22 10.74 29.81
CA LEU A 195 -17.99 10.07 29.34
C LEU A 195 -16.92 11.07 28.85
N VAL A 196 -16.61 12.04 29.71
CA VAL A 196 -15.72 13.19 29.40
C VAL A 196 -14.25 12.80 29.05
N THR A 197 -13.89 11.54 29.22
CA THR A 197 -12.55 11.02 28.93
C THR A 197 -12.41 10.45 27.52
N ILE A 198 -13.52 10.35 26.77
CA ILE A 198 -13.50 9.79 25.39
C ILE A 198 -12.64 10.67 24.48
N GLU A 199 -11.74 9.99 23.76
CA GLU A 199 -10.89 10.54 22.71
C GLU A 199 -11.31 10.04 21.32
N THR A 200 -11.87 8.82 21.23
CA THR A 200 -12.34 8.18 19.98
C THR A 200 -13.76 7.67 20.16
N LEU A 201 -14.65 8.11 19.27
CA LEU A 201 -16.06 7.70 19.27
C LEU A 201 -16.48 7.27 17.85
N LYS A 202 -16.98 6.04 17.71
CA LYS A 202 -17.63 5.53 16.50
C LYS A 202 -19.05 5.12 16.84
N LEU A 203 -20.01 5.67 16.13
CA LEU A 203 -21.43 5.37 16.26
C LEU A 203 -21.98 5.03 14.87
N GLN A 204 -22.54 3.85 14.71
CA GLN A 204 -23.03 3.37 13.43
C GLN A 204 -24.43 2.77 13.58
N ALA A 205 -25.37 3.20 12.73
CA ALA A 205 -26.66 2.55 12.56
C ALA A 205 -26.68 1.83 11.21
N THR A 206 -26.77 0.52 11.23
CA THR A 206 -26.72 -0.33 10.01
C THR A 206 -28.02 -0.26 9.18
N PHE A 207 -29.09 0.22 9.75
CA PHE A 207 -30.39 0.42 9.10
C PHE A 207 -30.88 1.82 9.48
N SER A 208 -31.15 2.64 8.47
CA SER A 208 -31.64 4.01 8.67
C SER A 208 -32.76 4.01 9.72
N ALA A 209 -32.42 4.36 10.95
CA ALA A 209 -33.41 4.83 11.91
C ALA A 209 -33.95 6.12 11.29
N LYS A 210 -35.05 6.04 10.57
CA LYS A 210 -35.74 7.19 9.97
C LYS A 210 -36.43 8.02 11.08
N SER A 211 -35.60 8.47 12.03
CA SER A 211 -36.05 9.48 12.99
C SER A 211 -35.54 10.82 12.48
N ALA A 212 -36.45 11.68 12.05
CA ALA A 212 -36.13 13.04 11.63
C ALA A 212 -35.58 13.91 12.78
N ASP A 213 -35.60 13.40 14.01
CA ASP A 213 -35.36 14.16 15.25
C ASP A 213 -34.31 13.49 16.15
N PHE A 214 -33.30 12.83 15.59
CA PHE A 214 -32.23 12.23 16.39
C PHE A 214 -31.39 13.34 17.07
N SER A 215 -31.29 13.29 18.40
CA SER A 215 -30.52 14.26 19.19
C SER A 215 -29.07 13.84 19.37
N ASN A 216 -28.14 14.71 18.98
CA ASN A 216 -26.70 14.55 19.19
C ASN A 216 -26.16 15.37 20.36
N GLU A 217 -27.03 15.94 21.19
CA GLU A 217 -26.68 16.84 22.32
C GLU A 217 -25.67 16.23 23.31
N GLY A 218 -25.76 14.90 23.54
CA GLY A 218 -24.83 14.19 24.41
C GLY A 218 -23.35 14.31 24.03
N LEU A 219 -23.06 14.69 22.77
CA LEU A 219 -21.69 14.91 22.31
C LEU A 219 -21.06 16.18 22.89
N LYS A 220 -21.82 17.20 23.30
CA LYS A 220 -21.33 18.50 23.78
C LYS A 220 -20.32 18.40 24.93
N SER A 221 -20.45 17.37 25.77
CA SER A 221 -19.61 17.18 26.96
C SER A 221 -18.25 16.53 26.66
N LEU A 222 -18.06 15.95 25.47
CA LEU A 222 -16.90 15.12 25.12
C LEU A 222 -15.69 15.97 24.72
N GLN A 223 -15.24 16.84 25.60
CA GLN A 223 -14.19 17.86 25.35
C GLN A 223 -12.82 17.30 24.96
N LYS A 224 -12.55 16.00 25.22
CA LYS A 224 -11.30 15.33 24.85
C LYS A 224 -11.39 14.61 23.51
N LEU A 225 -12.57 14.65 22.86
CA LEU A 225 -12.82 13.93 21.61
C LEU A 225 -11.90 14.45 20.49
N LYS A 226 -11.16 13.53 19.88
CA LYS A 226 -10.25 13.76 18.75
C LYS A 226 -10.76 13.14 17.46
N TYR A 227 -11.40 11.97 17.59
CA TYR A 227 -11.88 11.17 16.48
C TYR A 227 -13.37 10.88 16.63
N LEU A 228 -14.17 11.38 15.69
CA LEU A 228 -15.60 11.14 15.64
C LEU A 228 -15.97 10.48 14.31
N GLN A 229 -16.64 9.35 14.37
CA GLN A 229 -17.29 8.73 13.23
C GLN A 229 -18.75 8.46 13.56
N THR A 230 -19.65 8.95 12.72
CA THR A 230 -21.07 8.62 12.80
C THR A 230 -21.61 8.21 11.44
N SER A 231 -22.58 7.28 11.42
CA SER A 231 -23.20 6.83 10.18
C SER A 231 -24.64 6.36 10.43
N GLY A 232 -25.57 6.88 9.65
CA GLY A 232 -26.96 6.43 9.60
C GLY A 232 -27.82 6.78 10.83
N LEU A 233 -27.37 7.70 11.69
CA LEU A 233 -28.12 8.13 12.89
C LEU A 233 -29.28 9.08 12.56
N GLY A 234 -29.15 9.86 11.47
CA GLY A 234 -30.23 10.65 10.91
C GLY A 234 -30.37 12.10 11.42
N TYR A 235 -29.43 12.64 12.18
CA TYR A 235 -29.44 14.04 12.60
C TYR A 235 -29.19 14.99 11.43
N SER A 236 -29.72 16.24 11.53
CA SER A 236 -29.67 17.25 10.47
C SER A 236 -28.58 18.27 10.60
N ASN A 237 -28.00 18.45 11.80
CA ASN A 237 -26.94 19.38 12.11
C ASN A 237 -25.94 18.81 13.10
N VAL A 238 -24.83 19.51 13.30
CA VAL A 238 -23.75 19.13 14.23
C VAL A 238 -23.44 20.23 15.26
N ASP A 239 -24.44 20.98 15.68
CA ASP A 239 -24.29 22.06 16.66
C ASP A 239 -23.67 21.58 17.97
N ALA A 240 -23.94 20.34 18.35
CA ALA A 240 -23.35 19.68 19.50
C ALA A 240 -21.80 19.63 19.46
N LEU A 241 -21.19 19.72 18.29
CA LEU A 241 -19.73 19.71 18.12
C LEU A 241 -19.11 21.08 18.30
N GLY A 242 -19.91 22.14 18.42
CA GLY A 242 -19.46 23.55 18.42
C GLY A 242 -18.42 23.93 19.47
N ASN A 243 -18.24 23.14 20.51
CA ASN A 243 -17.26 23.34 21.56
C ASN A 243 -16.10 22.33 21.57
N LEU A 244 -16.08 21.35 20.66
CA LEU A 244 -15.11 20.26 20.65
C LEU A 244 -13.81 20.67 19.93
N LYS A 245 -13.00 21.49 20.57
CA LYS A 245 -11.77 22.09 20.00
C LYS A 245 -10.65 21.08 19.70
N ASN A 246 -10.72 19.87 20.29
CA ASN A 246 -9.70 18.84 20.12
C ASN A 246 -9.98 17.90 18.94
N LEU A 247 -11.10 18.08 18.22
CA LEU A 247 -11.41 17.28 17.05
C LEU A 247 -10.31 17.41 15.97
N ASN A 248 -9.77 16.28 15.57
CA ASN A 248 -8.79 16.15 14.50
C ASN A 248 -9.37 15.42 13.28
N TYR A 249 -10.24 14.47 13.54
CA TYR A 249 -10.90 13.66 12.52
C TYR A 249 -12.42 13.61 12.74
N VAL A 250 -13.17 13.86 11.66
CA VAL A 250 -14.63 13.75 11.64
C VAL A 250 -15.07 12.99 10.41
N LYS A 251 -15.88 11.94 10.62
CA LYS A 251 -16.64 11.24 9.56
C LYS A 251 -18.13 11.30 9.91
N LEU A 252 -18.91 11.89 9.02
CA LEU A 252 -20.34 12.10 9.20
C LEU A 252 -21.10 11.61 7.96
N SER A 253 -21.54 10.37 7.97
CA SER A 253 -22.27 9.77 6.84
C SER A 253 -23.77 9.73 7.18
N GLU A 254 -24.45 10.86 7.07
CA GLU A 254 -25.82 11.06 7.55
C GLU A 254 -26.77 11.56 6.45
N ASP A 255 -27.76 10.78 6.09
CA ASP A 255 -28.72 11.12 5.01
C ASP A 255 -29.42 12.47 5.22
N ASN A 256 -29.64 12.88 6.46
CA ASN A 256 -30.36 14.10 6.82
C ASN A 256 -29.45 15.31 7.09
N LEU A 257 -28.15 15.13 7.19
CA LEU A 257 -27.19 16.20 7.48
C LEU A 257 -27.25 17.30 6.43
N SER A 258 -27.57 18.50 6.85
CA SER A 258 -27.67 19.69 5.99
C SER A 258 -26.86 20.87 6.51
N ASP A 259 -26.46 20.87 7.79
CA ASP A 259 -25.65 21.93 8.41
C ASP A 259 -24.47 21.36 9.19
N ILE A 260 -23.27 21.88 8.88
CA ILE A 260 -22.00 21.56 9.52
C ILE A 260 -21.39 22.77 10.25
N SER A 261 -22.17 23.80 10.55
CA SER A 261 -21.70 25.02 11.24
C SER A 261 -21.08 24.74 12.61
N GLY A 262 -21.51 23.66 13.28
CA GLY A 262 -20.90 23.20 14.52
C GLY A 262 -19.42 22.85 14.43
N LEU A 263 -18.87 22.59 13.23
CA LEU A 263 -17.43 22.30 13.05
C LEU A 263 -16.53 23.55 13.07
N THR A 264 -17.09 24.75 13.00
CA THR A 264 -16.34 26.00 12.83
C THR A 264 -15.33 26.32 13.95
N SER A 265 -15.51 25.75 15.12
CA SER A 265 -14.61 25.93 16.29
C SER A 265 -13.55 24.86 16.43
N SER A 266 -13.58 23.80 15.60
CA SER A 266 -12.63 22.69 15.64
C SER A 266 -11.36 23.03 14.86
N GLU A 267 -10.56 23.98 15.34
CA GLU A 267 -9.38 24.51 14.63
C GLU A 267 -8.30 23.45 14.36
N ASN A 268 -8.29 22.36 15.11
CA ASN A 268 -7.35 21.22 14.94
C ASN A 268 -7.82 20.19 13.92
N LEU A 269 -8.96 20.43 13.25
CA LEU A 269 -9.54 19.45 12.32
C LEU A 269 -8.68 19.35 11.05
N GLU A 270 -8.17 18.14 10.81
CA GLU A 270 -7.33 17.79 9.67
C GLU A 270 -8.04 16.93 8.64
N PHE A 271 -8.97 16.08 9.08
CA PHE A 271 -9.63 15.07 8.23
C PHE A 271 -11.15 15.18 8.37
N ILE A 272 -11.82 15.38 7.22
CA ILE A 272 -13.27 15.54 7.14
C ILE A 272 -13.82 14.57 6.09
N ASP A 273 -14.67 13.66 6.52
CA ASP A 273 -15.40 12.73 5.65
C ASP A 273 -16.91 12.96 5.83
N LEU A 274 -17.55 13.48 4.78
CA LEU A 274 -18.99 13.79 4.72
C LEU A 274 -19.68 12.89 3.68
N TYR A 275 -19.04 11.77 3.34
CA TYR A 275 -19.51 10.81 2.35
C TYR A 275 -20.99 10.45 2.57
N TYR A 276 -21.77 10.52 1.48
CA TYR A 276 -23.19 10.12 1.45
C TYR A 276 -24.13 11.01 2.29
N SER A 277 -23.72 12.23 2.69
CA SER A 277 -24.60 13.22 3.34
C SER A 277 -25.44 13.96 2.28
N LYS A 278 -26.48 13.30 1.82
CA LYS A 278 -27.26 13.68 0.61
C LYS A 278 -27.99 15.01 0.66
N LYS A 279 -28.19 15.61 1.82
CA LYS A 279 -28.83 16.92 1.99
C LYS A 279 -27.85 18.07 2.17
N LEU A 280 -26.56 17.73 2.35
CA LEU A 280 -25.52 18.75 2.54
C LEU A 280 -25.19 19.43 1.21
N ASP A 281 -25.43 20.74 1.12
CA ASP A 281 -25.30 21.52 -0.12
C ASP A 281 -24.15 22.52 -0.12
N ASN A 282 -23.50 22.77 1.03
CA ASN A 282 -22.36 23.68 1.13
C ASN A 282 -21.39 23.36 2.28
N ILE A 283 -20.14 23.81 2.14
CA ILE A 283 -19.06 23.67 3.11
C ILE A 283 -18.50 25.01 3.55
N LYS A 284 -19.22 26.10 3.37
CA LYS A 284 -18.78 27.46 3.81
C LYS A 284 -18.40 27.53 5.29
N PRO A 285 -19.03 26.81 6.22
CA PRO A 285 -18.61 26.78 7.61
C PRO A 285 -17.14 26.42 7.81
N LEU A 286 -16.55 25.63 6.89
CA LEU A 286 -15.15 25.20 6.99
C LEU A 286 -14.14 26.32 6.68
N SER A 287 -14.57 27.51 6.20
CA SER A 287 -13.69 28.62 5.81
C SER A 287 -12.77 29.15 6.93
N LYS A 288 -13.08 28.87 8.19
CA LYS A 288 -12.23 29.22 9.34
C LYS A 288 -11.14 28.18 9.64
N LEU A 289 -11.27 26.96 9.10
CA LEU A 289 -10.37 25.85 9.38
C LEU A 289 -9.17 25.86 8.42
N LYS A 290 -7.98 26.08 8.97
CA LYS A 290 -6.73 26.22 8.19
C LYS A 290 -5.94 24.91 8.08
N ASN A 291 -6.24 23.93 8.93
CA ASN A 291 -5.46 22.70 9.10
C ASN A 291 -6.01 21.51 8.33
N ILE A 292 -7.08 21.69 7.55
CA ILE A 292 -7.67 20.63 6.75
C ILE A 292 -6.62 20.07 5.80
N LYS A 293 -6.37 18.75 5.88
CA LYS A 293 -5.47 18.00 5.02
C LYS A 293 -6.24 17.16 3.99
N LEU A 294 -7.32 16.51 4.42
CA LEU A 294 -8.15 15.67 3.53
C LEU A 294 -9.63 15.95 3.77
N ILE A 295 -10.39 16.00 2.67
CA ILE A 295 -11.84 16.13 2.70
C ILE A 295 -12.50 15.17 1.68
N ASP A 296 -13.50 14.40 2.12
CA ASP A 296 -14.39 13.59 1.27
C ASP A 296 -15.81 14.15 1.37
N ILE A 297 -16.34 14.60 0.25
CA ILE A 297 -17.72 15.11 0.09
C ILE A 297 -18.50 14.30 -0.95
N THR A 298 -18.07 13.08 -1.21
CA THR A 298 -18.67 12.19 -2.20
C THR A 298 -20.15 11.97 -1.96
N SER A 299 -20.93 12.00 -3.03
CA SER A 299 -22.39 11.77 -3.02
C SER A 299 -23.18 12.75 -2.12
N THR A 300 -22.72 14.02 -2.06
CA THR A 300 -23.42 15.15 -1.42
C THR A 300 -24.07 16.06 -2.46
N GLN A 301 -24.80 17.11 -2.03
CA GLN A 301 -25.35 18.16 -2.91
C GLN A 301 -24.45 19.41 -2.96
N ILE A 302 -23.22 19.30 -2.51
CA ILE A 302 -22.26 20.42 -2.51
C ILE A 302 -21.95 20.80 -3.96
N ASN A 303 -22.24 22.07 -4.30
CA ASN A 303 -22.07 22.60 -5.66
C ASN A 303 -20.84 23.53 -5.79
N SER A 304 -20.11 23.81 -4.71
CA SER A 304 -18.96 24.68 -4.68
C SER A 304 -18.00 24.28 -3.57
N LEU A 305 -16.69 24.34 -3.83
CA LEU A 305 -15.65 24.15 -2.84
C LEU A 305 -15.32 25.42 -2.03
N LYS A 306 -16.16 26.49 -2.12
CA LYS A 306 -16.05 27.65 -1.27
C LYS A 306 -16.19 27.27 0.20
N GLY A 307 -15.15 27.62 0.99
CA GLY A 307 -14.94 27.14 2.35
C GLY A 307 -13.59 26.49 2.55
N LEU A 308 -12.88 26.14 1.44
CA LEU A 308 -11.53 25.57 1.51
C LEU A 308 -10.42 26.58 1.16
N GLU A 309 -10.74 27.83 0.84
CA GLU A 309 -9.76 28.83 0.38
C GLU A 309 -8.64 29.11 1.39
N ASN A 310 -8.92 28.90 2.69
CA ASN A 310 -7.95 29.09 3.78
C ASN A 310 -7.24 27.80 4.19
N SER A 311 -7.61 26.65 3.61
CA SER A 311 -7.02 25.34 3.92
C SER A 311 -5.75 25.10 3.08
N VAL A 312 -4.71 25.93 3.30
CA VAL A 312 -3.45 25.94 2.52
C VAL A 312 -2.66 24.62 2.64
N ASN A 313 -2.96 23.81 3.66
CA ASN A 313 -2.32 22.52 3.92
C ASN A 313 -3.10 21.32 3.34
N ILE A 314 -4.10 21.58 2.50
CA ILE A 314 -4.90 20.52 1.93
C ILE A 314 -4.04 19.63 1.01
N HIS A 315 -4.12 18.33 1.20
CA HIS A 315 -3.38 17.29 0.47
C HIS A 315 -4.28 16.54 -0.51
N GLY A 316 -5.56 16.37 -0.17
CA GLY A 316 -6.49 15.64 -1.02
C GLY A 316 -7.93 16.08 -0.89
N VAL A 317 -8.64 16.05 -2.04
CA VAL A 317 -10.07 16.33 -2.14
C VAL A 317 -10.72 15.18 -2.90
N LYS A 318 -11.78 14.61 -2.31
CA LYS A 318 -12.64 13.63 -2.96
C LYS A 318 -14.07 14.16 -2.97
N ALA A 319 -14.64 14.27 -4.17
CA ALA A 319 -15.94 14.86 -4.39
C ALA A 319 -16.72 14.10 -5.51
N VAL A 320 -16.66 12.78 -5.47
CA VAL A 320 -17.27 11.90 -6.47
C VAL A 320 -18.80 12.09 -6.48
N ASP A 321 -19.39 12.12 -7.67
CA ASP A 321 -20.84 12.28 -7.89
C ASP A 321 -21.44 13.51 -7.16
N THR A 322 -20.74 14.64 -7.16
CA THR A 322 -21.24 15.91 -6.62
C THR A 322 -21.58 16.91 -7.72
N PRO A 323 -22.49 17.88 -7.48
CA PRO A 323 -22.84 18.90 -8.46
C PRO A 323 -21.88 20.11 -8.48
N ILE A 324 -20.61 19.95 -8.06
CA ILE A 324 -19.61 21.04 -8.09
C ILE A 324 -19.43 21.57 -9.51
N LYS A 325 -19.23 22.89 -9.63
CA LYS A 325 -19.10 23.58 -10.91
C LYS A 325 -17.67 23.92 -11.28
N ASN A 326 -16.81 24.15 -10.31
CA ASN A 326 -15.39 24.45 -10.48
C ASN A 326 -14.59 24.08 -9.23
N LEU A 327 -13.26 24.21 -9.32
CA LEU A 327 -12.33 23.97 -8.23
C LEU A 327 -11.79 25.24 -7.57
N ASP A 328 -12.47 26.38 -7.70
CA ASP A 328 -11.97 27.70 -7.24
C ASP A 328 -11.64 27.76 -5.75
N GLY A 329 -12.32 26.98 -4.92
CA GLY A 329 -11.98 26.87 -3.50
C GLY A 329 -10.59 26.30 -3.21
N LEU A 330 -9.88 25.75 -4.22
CA LEU A 330 -8.55 25.18 -4.08
C LEU A 330 -7.42 26.10 -4.59
N VAL A 331 -7.70 27.34 -4.94
CA VAL A 331 -6.73 28.29 -5.54
C VAL A 331 -5.46 28.50 -4.70
N ASN A 332 -5.54 28.30 -3.38
CA ASN A 332 -4.41 28.39 -2.45
C ASN A 332 -3.82 27.03 -2.04
N ALA A 333 -4.30 25.93 -2.59
CA ALA A 333 -3.94 24.56 -2.22
C ALA A 333 -2.63 24.10 -2.89
N LYS A 334 -1.50 24.71 -2.54
CA LYS A 334 -0.18 24.40 -3.14
C LYS A 334 0.37 23.02 -2.79
N ASN A 335 -0.16 22.39 -1.74
CA ASN A 335 0.32 21.11 -1.22
C ASN A 335 -0.58 19.94 -1.60
N ILE A 336 -1.55 20.13 -2.49
CA ILE A 336 -2.47 19.09 -2.89
C ILE A 336 -1.76 18.04 -3.77
N TYR A 337 -1.99 16.75 -3.46
CA TYR A 337 -1.43 15.62 -4.19
C TYR A 337 -2.47 14.85 -4.99
N CYS A 338 -3.73 14.82 -4.51
CA CYS A 338 -4.78 13.99 -5.07
C CYS A 338 -6.10 14.75 -5.15
N ILE A 339 -6.75 14.67 -6.30
CA ILE A 339 -8.12 15.17 -6.52
C ILE A 339 -8.92 14.09 -7.22
N ASN A 340 -10.04 13.69 -6.61
CA ASN A 340 -11.01 12.81 -7.25
C ASN A 340 -12.37 13.50 -7.31
N VAL A 341 -12.78 13.85 -8.53
CA VAL A 341 -14.06 14.49 -8.83
C VAL A 341 -14.86 13.68 -9.88
N GLU A 342 -14.64 12.37 -9.91
CA GLU A 342 -15.34 11.46 -10.80
C GLU A 342 -16.86 11.68 -10.75
N GLY A 343 -17.53 11.64 -11.91
CA GLY A 343 -18.98 11.77 -12.00
C GLY A 343 -19.52 13.19 -11.76
N CYS A 344 -18.67 14.20 -11.57
CA CYS A 344 -19.09 15.61 -11.41
C CYS A 344 -19.53 16.21 -12.76
N LYS A 345 -20.72 15.87 -13.19
CA LYS A 345 -21.26 16.27 -14.52
C LYS A 345 -21.41 17.77 -14.72
N ASN A 346 -21.49 18.55 -13.64
CA ASN A 346 -21.63 20.01 -13.68
C ASN A 346 -20.27 20.74 -13.59
N LEU A 347 -19.16 20.01 -13.48
CA LEU A 347 -17.82 20.58 -13.41
C LEU A 347 -17.46 21.17 -14.79
N GLU A 348 -17.36 22.49 -14.88
CA GLU A 348 -17.12 23.23 -16.12
C GLU A 348 -15.63 23.46 -16.38
N ASN A 349 -14.85 23.71 -15.32
CA ASN A 349 -13.41 23.96 -15.41
C ASN A 349 -12.67 23.55 -14.12
N ILE A 350 -11.34 23.43 -14.23
CA ILE A 350 -10.43 23.05 -13.15
C ILE A 350 -9.37 24.11 -12.88
N GLU A 351 -9.52 25.36 -13.35
CA GLU A 351 -8.53 26.42 -13.22
C GLU A 351 -8.17 26.77 -11.76
N GLY A 352 -9.05 26.45 -10.81
CA GLY A 352 -8.80 26.63 -9.38
C GLY A 352 -7.57 25.89 -8.86
N ILE A 353 -7.02 24.93 -9.60
CA ILE A 353 -5.82 24.17 -9.19
C ILE A 353 -4.52 24.58 -9.89
N LYS A 354 -4.51 25.68 -10.64
CA LYS A 354 -3.33 26.14 -11.40
C LYS A 354 -2.05 26.37 -10.57
N ASN A 355 -2.17 26.48 -9.24
CA ASN A 355 -1.07 26.62 -8.30
C ASN A 355 -0.67 25.31 -7.61
N SER A 356 -1.31 24.18 -7.96
CA SER A 356 -1.15 22.89 -7.30
C SER A 356 0.03 22.10 -7.88
N VAL A 357 1.24 22.66 -7.81
CA VAL A 357 2.46 22.12 -8.43
C VAL A 357 2.89 20.74 -7.93
N LYS A 358 2.34 20.28 -6.80
CA LYS A 358 2.61 18.96 -6.21
C LYS A 358 1.56 17.92 -6.57
N LEU A 359 0.60 18.25 -7.43
CA LEU A 359 -0.46 17.34 -7.83
C LEU A 359 0.13 16.11 -8.53
N LYS A 360 -0.21 14.92 -8.02
CA LYS A 360 0.24 13.63 -8.56
C LYS A 360 -0.90 12.84 -9.21
N GLU A 361 -2.12 13.07 -8.76
CA GLU A 361 -3.27 12.30 -9.17
C GLU A 361 -4.51 13.19 -9.33
N ILE A 362 -5.18 13.09 -10.49
CA ILE A 362 -6.47 13.71 -10.73
C ILE A 362 -7.40 12.77 -11.49
N ILE A 363 -8.62 12.58 -10.96
CA ILE A 363 -9.66 11.73 -11.57
C ILE A 363 -10.81 12.63 -11.99
N LEU A 364 -11.01 12.73 -13.30
CA LEU A 364 -12.04 13.52 -13.98
C LEU A 364 -12.98 12.63 -14.81
N ALA A 365 -12.97 11.32 -14.55
CA ALA A 365 -13.83 10.39 -15.28
C ALA A 365 -15.30 10.79 -15.14
N ASN A 366 -16.04 10.72 -16.25
CA ASN A 366 -17.46 11.08 -16.32
C ASN A 366 -17.81 12.55 -16.00
N CYS A 367 -16.83 13.45 -16.04
CA CYS A 367 -17.04 14.90 -15.92
C CYS A 367 -17.35 15.51 -17.29
N SER A 368 -18.56 15.28 -17.80
CA SER A 368 -18.94 15.56 -19.19
C SER A 368 -18.94 17.05 -19.56
N SER A 369 -18.98 17.97 -18.60
CA SER A 369 -18.93 19.43 -18.83
C SER A 369 -17.51 20.02 -18.82
N VAL A 370 -16.49 19.26 -18.41
CA VAL A 370 -15.08 19.70 -18.45
C VAL A 370 -14.59 19.67 -19.89
N ALA A 371 -14.43 20.85 -20.48
CA ALA A 371 -14.00 20.98 -21.89
C ALA A 371 -12.49 21.17 -22.05
N SER A 372 -11.76 21.58 -21.00
CA SER A 372 -10.35 21.89 -21.00
C SER A 372 -9.65 21.43 -19.72
N LEU A 373 -8.38 21.09 -19.84
CA LEU A 373 -7.49 20.79 -18.71
C LEU A 373 -6.68 22.00 -18.23
N ASN A 374 -7.08 23.23 -18.60
CA ASN A 374 -6.45 24.44 -18.13
C ASN A 374 -6.41 24.46 -16.60
N GLY A 375 -5.23 24.72 -16.05
CA GLY A 375 -4.93 24.61 -14.62
C GLY A 375 -3.95 23.48 -14.30
N LEU A 376 -3.63 22.59 -15.24
CA LEU A 376 -2.64 21.51 -15.08
C LEU A 376 -1.26 21.84 -15.65
N GLU A 377 -1.08 22.98 -16.31
CA GLU A 377 0.16 23.34 -17.02
C GLU A 377 1.42 23.32 -16.12
N ASN A 378 1.25 23.55 -14.82
CA ASN A 378 2.32 23.59 -13.84
C ASN A 378 2.42 22.31 -12.99
N CYS A 379 1.57 21.30 -13.26
CA CYS A 379 1.53 20.05 -12.50
C CYS A 379 2.54 19.02 -13.05
N THR A 380 3.82 19.36 -13.04
CA THR A 380 4.89 18.55 -13.67
C THR A 380 5.11 17.19 -13.01
N ASP A 381 4.67 17.01 -11.77
CA ASP A 381 4.71 15.76 -11.02
C ASP A 381 3.48 14.87 -11.21
N LEU A 382 2.53 15.29 -12.05
CA LEU A 382 1.31 14.54 -12.31
C LEU A 382 1.66 13.17 -12.93
N ARG A 383 1.13 12.12 -12.34
CA ARG A 383 1.40 10.72 -12.72
C ARG A 383 0.16 9.97 -13.14
N LEU A 384 -0.96 10.24 -12.50
CA LEU A 384 -2.23 9.58 -12.79
C LEU A 384 -3.29 10.61 -13.17
N ILE A 385 -3.89 10.42 -14.34
CA ILE A 385 -5.03 11.19 -14.80
C ILE A 385 -6.07 10.24 -15.39
N SER A 386 -7.32 10.34 -14.96
CA SER A 386 -8.44 9.58 -15.51
C SER A 386 -9.45 10.55 -16.16
N LEU A 387 -9.70 10.36 -17.45
CA LEU A 387 -10.47 11.29 -18.29
C LEU A 387 -11.66 10.65 -19.01
N SER A 388 -11.85 9.33 -18.87
CA SER A 388 -12.90 8.60 -19.59
C SER A 388 -14.29 9.18 -19.35
N GLY A 389 -15.03 9.42 -20.41
CA GLY A 389 -16.37 10.03 -20.32
C GLY A 389 -16.38 11.55 -20.03
N SER A 390 -15.23 12.23 -20.08
CA SER A 390 -15.15 13.68 -19.93
C SER A 390 -15.42 14.42 -21.24
N GLY A 391 -15.68 15.73 -21.16
CA GLY A 391 -15.97 16.61 -22.30
C GLY A 391 -14.72 17.25 -22.95
N ILE A 392 -13.51 16.86 -22.56
CA ILE A 392 -12.26 17.48 -23.01
C ILE A 392 -12.05 17.35 -24.51
N SER A 393 -11.39 18.37 -25.10
CA SER A 393 -11.08 18.43 -26.54
C SER A 393 -9.63 18.08 -26.86
N ASN A 394 -8.67 18.37 -25.96
CA ASN A 394 -7.25 18.08 -26.15
C ASN A 394 -6.55 17.88 -24.79
N LEU A 395 -5.29 17.47 -24.84
CA LEU A 395 -4.42 17.24 -23.67
C LEU A 395 -3.26 18.23 -23.57
N ASP A 396 -3.33 19.38 -24.22
CA ASP A 396 -2.20 20.33 -24.36
C ASP A 396 -1.67 20.83 -23.01
N SER A 397 -2.54 21.02 -22.01
CA SER A 397 -2.14 21.39 -20.66
C SER A 397 -1.24 20.37 -19.96
N LEU A 398 -1.10 19.16 -20.51
CA LEU A 398 -0.25 18.08 -19.97
C LEU A 398 1.15 18.03 -20.60
N ALA A 399 1.48 18.96 -21.50
CA ALA A 399 2.74 18.94 -22.27
C ALA A 399 4.01 18.92 -21.38
N ASN A 400 3.94 19.45 -20.18
CA ASN A 400 5.04 19.47 -19.22
C ASN A 400 5.09 18.23 -18.29
N CYS A 401 4.12 17.32 -18.36
CA CYS A 401 4.05 16.12 -17.55
C CYS A 401 4.91 15.01 -18.19
N LYS A 402 6.01 14.63 -17.54
CA LYS A 402 6.99 13.67 -18.07
C LYS A 402 6.63 12.20 -17.88
N LYS A 403 5.70 11.89 -16.98
CA LYS A 403 5.29 10.53 -16.64
C LYS A 403 3.79 10.54 -16.30
N ILE A 404 2.97 10.25 -17.26
CA ILE A 404 1.53 10.08 -17.05
C ILE A 404 1.20 8.60 -17.23
N PHE A 405 0.52 8.03 -16.25
CA PHE A 405 -0.06 6.71 -16.32
C PHE A 405 -1.58 6.87 -16.20
N ASN A 406 -2.31 6.08 -16.95
CA ASN A 406 -3.73 5.94 -16.76
C ASN A 406 -4.04 4.45 -16.67
N ASN A 407 -3.81 3.86 -15.51
CA ASN A 407 -4.42 2.59 -15.21
C ASN A 407 -5.87 2.87 -14.86
N ASN A 408 -6.77 2.58 -15.80
CA ASN A 408 -8.18 2.45 -15.48
C ASN A 408 -8.33 1.13 -14.69
N PRO A 409 -8.50 1.17 -13.39
CA PRO A 409 -8.51 -0.01 -12.54
C PRO A 409 -9.91 -0.63 -12.50
N THR A 410 -10.53 -0.87 -13.64
CA THR A 410 -11.62 -1.81 -13.77
C THR A 410 -11.04 -3.18 -14.11
N LYS A 411 -10.26 -3.78 -13.22
CA LYS A 411 -10.01 -5.21 -13.24
C LYS A 411 -10.86 -5.87 -12.17
N TRP A 412 -11.61 -6.85 -12.61
CA TRP A 412 -12.25 -7.82 -11.74
C TRP A 412 -11.15 -8.52 -10.91
N ASP A 413 -11.25 -8.48 -9.61
CA ASP A 413 -10.39 -9.26 -8.73
C ASP A 413 -11.01 -10.65 -8.58
N GLU A 414 -10.42 -11.62 -9.29
CA GLU A 414 -10.89 -13.01 -9.28
C GLU A 414 -10.72 -13.69 -7.90
N GLU A 415 -9.88 -13.15 -6.99
CA GLU A 415 -9.68 -13.72 -5.67
C GLU A 415 -10.73 -13.25 -4.65
N THR A 416 -11.36 -12.09 -4.85
CA THR A 416 -12.30 -11.52 -3.86
C THR A 416 -13.75 -11.53 -4.32
N ASP A 417 -14.05 -11.89 -5.56
CA ASP A 417 -15.39 -11.88 -6.19
C ASP A 417 -16.12 -10.51 -6.06
N GLU A 418 -15.36 -9.42 -5.93
CA GLU A 418 -15.86 -8.06 -5.83
C GLU A 418 -15.42 -7.21 -7.02
N TRP A 419 -16.35 -6.36 -7.53
CA TRP A 419 -16.00 -5.31 -8.48
C TRP A 419 -15.17 -4.24 -7.78
N SER A 420 -13.87 -4.27 -7.96
CA SER A 420 -13.07 -3.09 -7.65
C SER A 420 -13.37 -2.04 -8.71
N SER A 421 -14.30 -1.13 -8.43
CA SER A 421 -14.27 0.15 -9.11
C SER A 421 -12.88 0.72 -8.84
N GLY A 422 -12.12 1.05 -9.86
CA GLY A 422 -10.73 1.38 -9.74
C GLY A 422 -10.35 2.60 -8.94
N THR A 423 -11.24 3.07 -8.16
CA THR A 423 -11.11 4.08 -7.13
C THR A 423 -11.23 3.48 -5.71
N GLY A 424 -11.57 2.20 -5.58
CA GLY A 424 -11.87 1.55 -4.30
C GLY A 424 -10.78 0.64 -3.74
N SER A 425 -9.72 0.36 -4.49
CA SER A 425 -8.70 -0.54 -4.01
C SER A 425 -7.73 0.14 -3.03
N GLN A 426 -7.06 -0.65 -2.26
CA GLN A 426 -6.10 -0.43 -1.17
C GLN A 426 -5.16 0.80 -1.25
N ASN A 427 -5.25 1.59 -2.31
CA ASN A 427 -4.34 2.68 -2.65
C ASN A 427 -4.97 4.08 -2.68
N ASN A 428 -6.26 4.22 -2.31
CA ASN A 428 -6.87 5.53 -2.15
C ASN A 428 -6.40 6.14 -0.81
N PRO A 429 -5.84 7.37 -0.77
CA PRO A 429 -5.44 8.00 0.48
C PRO A 429 -6.59 8.15 1.46
N PHE A 430 -7.83 8.25 0.97
CA PHE A 430 -9.05 8.28 1.78
C PHE A 430 -9.39 6.91 2.36
N TRP A 431 -9.04 5.81 1.68
CA TRP A 431 -9.34 4.45 2.17
C TRP A 431 -8.43 4.07 3.35
N GLY A 432 -7.15 4.41 3.28
CA GLY A 432 -6.21 4.20 4.39
C GLY A 432 -6.62 4.94 5.67
N ILE A 433 -7.30 6.09 5.55
CA ILE A 433 -7.81 6.85 6.71
C ILE A 433 -9.02 6.15 7.33
N THR A 434 -9.97 5.69 6.52
CA THR A 434 -11.16 4.97 7.02
C THR A 434 -10.79 3.62 7.61
N GLU A 435 -9.90 2.86 6.96
CA GLU A 435 -9.41 1.58 7.50
C GLU A 435 -8.58 1.75 8.77
N SER A 436 -7.77 2.81 8.87
CA SER A 436 -6.96 3.04 10.08
C SER A 436 -7.81 3.44 11.27
N VAL A 437 -8.93 4.16 11.09
CA VAL A 437 -9.89 4.45 12.16
C VAL A 437 -10.69 3.19 12.52
N ASP A 438 -11.06 2.35 11.57
CA ASP A 438 -11.68 1.04 11.83
C ASP A 438 -10.71 0.07 12.54
N LYS A 439 -9.41 0.18 12.28
CA LYS A 439 -8.33 -0.58 12.95
C LYS A 439 -7.94 -0.03 14.33
N VAL A 440 -8.16 1.26 14.62
CA VAL A 440 -7.88 1.89 15.92
C VAL A 440 -8.72 1.30 17.05
N GLY A 441 -9.84 0.63 16.74
CA GLY A 441 -10.65 -0.11 17.75
C GLY A 441 -9.88 -1.15 18.56
N TYR A 442 -8.69 -1.58 18.13
CA TYR A 442 -8.04 -2.75 18.72
C TYR A 442 -6.64 -2.58 19.28
N GLY A 443 -6.14 -1.42 19.54
CA GLY A 443 -4.94 -1.59 20.29
C GLY A 443 -3.80 -0.64 20.19
N ASN A 444 -3.96 0.53 19.65
CA ASN A 444 -2.89 1.50 19.83
C ASN A 444 -3.40 2.94 19.89
N LEU A 445 -3.55 3.46 21.09
CA LEU A 445 -3.62 4.89 21.40
C LEU A 445 -2.42 5.69 20.79
N TYR A 446 -1.45 5.01 20.20
CA TYR A 446 -0.25 5.58 19.58
C TYR A 446 -0.39 5.83 18.08
N GLN A 447 -1.40 5.29 17.41
CA GLN A 447 -1.54 5.40 15.95
C GLN A 447 -2.18 6.70 15.45
N ALA A 448 -2.73 7.53 16.31
CA ALA A 448 -3.18 8.87 15.91
C ALA A 448 -2.05 9.77 15.34
N LYS A 449 -0.81 9.47 15.70
CA LYS A 449 0.39 10.10 15.12
C LYS A 449 0.69 9.61 13.70
N TYR A 450 0.19 8.41 13.36
CA TYR A 450 0.42 7.74 12.08
C TYR A 450 -0.43 8.28 10.92
N ILE A 451 -1.59 8.87 11.18
CA ILE A 451 -2.46 9.38 10.10
C ILE A 451 -1.78 10.54 9.34
N SER A 452 -0.99 11.36 10.02
CA SER A 452 -0.20 12.42 9.36
C SER A 452 1.06 11.90 8.65
N GLU A 453 1.55 10.71 9.01
CA GLU A 453 2.70 10.05 8.40
C GLU A 453 2.29 9.10 7.27
N ILE A 454 1.13 8.45 7.34
CA ILE A 454 0.57 7.60 6.27
C ILE A 454 0.36 8.39 4.97
N SER A 455 -0.05 9.64 5.05
CA SER A 455 -0.12 10.50 3.86
C SER A 455 1.23 10.77 3.19
N ARG A 456 2.36 10.55 3.88
CA ARG A 456 3.72 10.69 3.33
C ARG A 456 4.33 9.37 2.85
N GLU A 457 4.00 8.23 3.47
CA GLU A 457 4.60 6.93 3.14
C GLU A 457 3.86 6.17 2.04
N TYR A 458 2.57 6.43 1.81
CA TYR A 458 1.78 5.69 0.81
C TYR A 458 2.07 6.05 -0.65
N TYR A 459 2.71 7.18 -0.92
CA TYR A 459 2.96 7.63 -2.31
C TYR A 459 4.31 7.26 -2.93
N PRO A 460 5.41 6.93 -2.20
CA PRO A 460 6.67 6.63 -2.86
C PRO A 460 6.81 5.21 -3.41
N ASN A 461 6.01 4.23 -2.97
CA ASN A 461 6.25 2.81 -3.24
C ASN A 461 5.01 2.06 -3.75
N ARG A 462 4.17 2.69 -4.58
CA ARG A 462 3.15 1.93 -5.30
C ARG A 462 3.83 1.01 -6.31
N ASP A 463 3.93 -0.29 -6.00
CA ASP A 463 4.00 -1.33 -7.01
C ASP A 463 2.62 -1.41 -7.69
N TRP A 464 2.47 -0.66 -8.77
CA TRP A 464 1.36 -0.83 -9.70
C TRP A 464 1.63 -2.12 -10.45
N GLY A 465 0.78 -3.12 -10.30
CA GLY A 465 0.95 -4.46 -10.83
C GLY A 465 1.62 -4.51 -12.19
N ASP A 466 2.64 -5.31 -12.30
CA ASP A 466 3.68 -5.41 -13.33
C ASP A 466 3.82 -4.17 -14.23
N PRO A 467 4.70 -3.22 -13.88
CA PRO A 467 4.77 -1.90 -14.51
C PRO A 467 5.68 -1.89 -15.74
N THR A 468 5.74 -2.97 -16.50
CA THR A 468 6.65 -3.02 -17.65
C THR A 468 6.24 -2.08 -18.78
N LEU A 469 4.96 -1.68 -18.85
CA LEU A 469 4.47 -0.81 -19.93
C LEU A 469 3.73 0.43 -19.40
N ASN A 470 4.11 1.61 -19.87
CA ASN A 470 3.37 2.85 -19.62
C ASN A 470 2.10 2.87 -20.48
N GLU A 471 0.96 2.68 -19.85
CA GLU A 471 -0.34 2.66 -20.51
C GLU A 471 -1.10 3.98 -20.28
N PHE A 472 -1.68 4.51 -21.33
CA PHE A 472 -2.65 5.60 -21.28
C PHE A 472 -3.94 5.20 -21.99
N GLN A 473 -5.03 5.17 -21.25
CA GLN A 473 -6.35 4.82 -21.75
C GLN A 473 -7.31 6.00 -21.61
N ILE A 474 -8.08 6.29 -22.66
CA ILE A 474 -9.15 7.27 -22.64
C ILE A 474 -10.32 6.73 -23.46
N GLU A 475 -11.53 6.79 -22.88
CA GLU A 475 -12.72 6.21 -23.50
C GLU A 475 -13.90 7.18 -23.46
N LYS A 476 -14.74 7.09 -24.49
CA LYS A 476 -16.03 7.79 -24.52
C LYS A 476 -15.93 9.31 -24.30
N CYS A 477 -14.86 9.92 -24.81
CA CYS A 477 -14.67 11.38 -24.81
C CYS A 477 -15.14 11.95 -26.15
N PRO A 478 -16.37 12.45 -26.27
CA PRO A 478 -16.98 12.77 -27.56
C PRO A 478 -16.31 13.96 -28.26
N ASN A 479 -15.69 14.85 -27.52
CA ASN A 479 -15.07 16.07 -28.03
C ASN A 479 -13.55 15.96 -28.22
N LEU A 480 -12.91 14.83 -27.82
CA LEU A 480 -11.47 14.67 -27.91
C LEU A 480 -11.00 14.65 -29.37
N GLU A 481 -10.17 15.62 -29.73
CA GLU A 481 -9.61 15.77 -31.08
C GLU A 481 -8.14 15.35 -31.14
N SER A 482 -7.37 15.47 -30.05
CA SER A 482 -5.94 15.20 -30.00
C SER A 482 -5.46 14.74 -28.62
N VAL A 483 -4.46 13.88 -28.63
CA VAL A 483 -3.69 13.51 -27.43
C VAL A 483 -2.22 13.98 -27.52
N GLU A 484 -1.91 14.91 -28.41
CA GLU A 484 -0.54 15.42 -28.66
C GLU A 484 0.14 15.92 -27.38
N GLY A 485 -0.63 16.53 -26.46
CA GLY A 485 -0.11 17.05 -25.20
C GLY A 485 0.65 16.04 -24.32
N ILE A 486 0.47 14.74 -24.53
CA ILE A 486 1.20 13.70 -23.76
C ILE A 486 2.35 13.05 -24.53
N LYS A 487 2.78 13.58 -25.66
CA LYS A 487 3.86 13.00 -26.50
C LYS A 487 5.18 12.80 -25.76
N ASN A 488 5.50 13.62 -24.77
CA ASN A 488 6.72 13.54 -23.97
C ASN A 488 6.61 12.64 -22.72
N SER A 489 5.48 11.99 -22.51
CA SER A 489 5.18 11.23 -21.27
C SER A 489 5.66 9.77 -21.30
N GLY A 490 6.33 9.33 -22.38
CA GLY A 490 6.90 7.98 -22.47
C GLY A 490 5.85 6.86 -22.59
N ILE A 491 4.69 7.13 -23.19
CA ILE A 491 3.60 6.18 -23.37
C ILE A 491 4.01 5.04 -24.29
N GLN A 492 3.74 3.80 -23.90
CA GLN A 492 3.99 2.57 -24.65
C GLN A 492 2.70 1.90 -25.14
N VAL A 493 1.64 2.00 -24.35
CA VAL A 493 0.31 1.49 -24.69
C VAL A 493 -0.66 2.66 -24.71
N LEU A 494 -1.29 2.90 -25.86
CA LEU A 494 -2.24 3.99 -26.07
C LEU A 494 -3.60 3.43 -26.49
N LEU A 495 -4.58 3.55 -25.60
CA LEU A 495 -5.94 3.08 -25.85
C LEU A 495 -6.88 4.30 -25.95
N ILE A 496 -7.40 4.57 -27.13
CA ILE A 496 -8.32 5.68 -27.41
C ILE A 496 -9.59 5.08 -28.00
N ASN A 497 -10.60 4.87 -27.18
CA ASN A 497 -11.79 4.11 -27.57
C ASN A 497 -13.05 4.96 -27.51
N GLY A 498 -13.87 4.93 -28.57
CA GLY A 498 -15.16 5.64 -28.60
C GLY A 498 -15.03 7.17 -28.54
N CYS A 499 -13.99 7.75 -29.13
CA CYS A 499 -13.73 9.19 -29.22
C CYS A 499 -13.95 9.69 -30.66
N PRO A 500 -15.22 9.95 -31.07
CA PRO A 500 -15.58 10.18 -32.47
C PRO A 500 -15.03 11.48 -33.07
N SER A 501 -14.55 12.42 -32.29
CA SER A 501 -13.93 13.66 -32.77
C SER A 501 -12.51 13.50 -33.27
N ILE A 502 -11.85 12.36 -32.98
CA ILE A 502 -10.52 12.04 -33.50
C ILE A 502 -10.66 11.68 -35.00
N LYS A 503 -10.13 12.54 -35.84
CA LYS A 503 -10.11 12.38 -37.30
C LYS A 503 -8.75 12.04 -37.88
N ASN A 504 -7.70 12.61 -37.30
CA ASN A 504 -6.32 12.30 -37.64
C ASN A 504 -5.48 12.07 -36.37
N ILE A 505 -4.36 11.41 -36.54
CA ILE A 505 -3.41 11.08 -35.49
C ILE A 505 -1.97 11.37 -35.92
N ASP A 506 -1.76 12.40 -36.76
CA ASP A 506 -0.45 12.72 -37.35
C ASP A 506 0.61 13.03 -36.30
N TYR A 507 0.20 13.61 -35.17
CA TYR A 507 1.04 13.85 -33.99
C TYR A 507 1.59 12.56 -33.34
N LEU A 508 1.00 11.39 -33.59
CA LEU A 508 1.51 10.13 -33.03
C LEU A 508 2.84 9.69 -33.64
N SER A 509 3.25 10.26 -34.76
CA SER A 509 4.62 10.04 -35.29
C SER A 509 5.72 10.39 -34.28
N GLU A 510 5.44 11.26 -33.31
CA GLU A 510 6.37 11.66 -32.25
C GLU A 510 6.37 10.73 -31.03
N PHE A 511 5.45 9.77 -30.94
CA PHE A 511 5.30 8.82 -29.84
C PHE A 511 6.15 7.55 -30.05
N SER A 512 7.45 7.73 -30.19
CA SER A 512 8.37 6.68 -30.64
C SER A 512 8.53 5.47 -29.71
N LEU A 513 7.93 5.48 -28.48
CA LEU A 513 7.90 4.36 -27.56
C LEU A 513 6.65 3.49 -27.68
N LEU A 514 5.68 3.84 -28.53
CA LEU A 514 4.44 3.10 -28.66
C LEU A 514 4.68 1.66 -29.16
N GLN A 515 4.13 0.72 -28.43
CA GLN A 515 4.13 -0.72 -28.71
C GLN A 515 2.72 -1.22 -29.05
N CYS A 516 1.69 -0.61 -28.45
CA CYS A 516 0.30 -0.97 -28.68
C CYS A 516 -0.55 0.28 -28.86
N CYS A 517 -1.41 0.25 -29.91
CA CYS A 517 -2.45 1.25 -30.12
C CYS A 517 -3.80 0.57 -30.33
N ASP A 518 -4.80 0.99 -29.55
CA ASP A 518 -6.20 0.60 -29.77
C ASP A 518 -7.04 1.85 -30.04
N PHE A 519 -7.63 1.88 -31.25
CA PHE A 519 -8.53 2.94 -31.69
C PHE A 519 -9.97 2.44 -31.89
N THR A 520 -10.37 1.42 -31.17
CA THR A 520 -11.71 0.84 -31.27
C THR A 520 -12.80 1.92 -31.17
N ASP A 521 -13.79 1.84 -32.05
CA ASP A 521 -14.99 2.72 -32.06
C ASP A 521 -14.72 4.22 -32.36
N ASN A 522 -13.56 4.53 -33.03
CA ASN A 522 -13.28 5.87 -33.54
C ASN A 522 -13.77 5.97 -35.00
N ALA A 523 -15.06 6.09 -35.19
CA ALA A 523 -15.70 5.98 -36.49
C ALA A 523 -15.24 7.03 -37.53
N ASN A 524 -14.70 8.17 -37.07
CA ASN A 524 -14.24 9.27 -37.90
C ASN A 524 -12.73 9.30 -38.14
N LEU A 525 -11.95 8.39 -37.59
CA LEU A 525 -10.52 8.28 -37.90
C LEU A 525 -10.29 7.94 -39.37
N GLU A 526 -9.53 8.78 -40.07
CA GLU A 526 -9.37 8.70 -41.53
C GLU A 526 -8.08 8.00 -41.96
N SER A 527 -6.97 8.17 -41.21
CA SER A 527 -5.67 7.64 -41.54
C SER A 527 -4.88 7.24 -40.30
N VAL A 528 -4.02 6.24 -40.47
CA VAL A 528 -2.98 5.84 -39.49
C VAL A 528 -1.59 5.90 -40.09
N ALA A 529 -1.39 6.70 -41.12
CA ALA A 529 -0.11 6.82 -41.83
C ALA A 529 1.05 7.25 -40.92
N SER A 530 0.78 8.11 -39.95
CA SER A 530 1.76 8.60 -38.97
C SER A 530 2.39 7.49 -38.08
N LEU A 531 1.71 6.35 -37.97
CA LEU A 531 2.25 5.20 -37.22
C LEU A 531 3.34 4.45 -38.01
N SER A 532 3.50 4.70 -39.31
CA SER A 532 4.45 3.96 -40.18
C SER A 532 5.92 4.12 -39.81
N GLY A 533 6.26 5.18 -39.05
CA GLY A 533 7.59 5.44 -38.49
C GLY A 533 7.83 4.88 -37.08
N LEU A 534 6.83 4.21 -36.46
CA LEU A 534 6.92 3.70 -35.10
C LEU A 534 7.46 2.28 -35.09
N ASN A 535 8.76 2.14 -34.87
CA ASN A 535 9.47 0.88 -34.97
C ASN A 535 9.21 -0.13 -33.84
N LEU A 536 8.50 0.27 -32.76
CA LEU A 536 8.17 -0.60 -31.63
C LEU A 536 6.70 -1.05 -31.65
N LEU A 537 5.90 -0.59 -32.60
CA LEU A 537 4.48 -0.87 -32.63
C LEU A 537 4.23 -2.30 -33.10
N ASP A 538 3.81 -3.18 -32.20
CA ASP A 538 3.55 -4.60 -32.45
C ASP A 538 2.06 -4.98 -32.34
N VAL A 539 1.23 -4.09 -31.77
CA VAL A 539 -0.23 -4.26 -31.71
C VAL A 539 -0.95 -3.02 -32.23
N LEU A 540 -1.86 -3.22 -33.18
CA LEU A 540 -2.73 -2.17 -33.72
C LEU A 540 -4.16 -2.70 -33.86
N ILE A 541 -5.11 -2.02 -33.20
CA ILE A 541 -6.52 -2.39 -33.20
C ILE A 541 -7.34 -1.26 -33.83
N LEU A 542 -8.09 -1.57 -34.89
CA LEU A 542 -8.88 -0.64 -35.69
C LEU A 542 -10.37 -1.09 -35.81
N LYS A 543 -10.90 -1.70 -34.76
CA LYS A 543 -12.32 -2.15 -34.74
C LYS A 543 -13.24 -0.94 -34.85
N LYS A 544 -14.23 -1.00 -35.78
CA LYS A 544 -15.22 0.06 -36.02
C LYS A 544 -14.61 1.42 -36.47
N CYS A 545 -13.38 1.47 -36.97
CA CYS A 545 -12.77 2.64 -37.59
C CYS A 545 -13.11 2.65 -39.09
N TYR A 546 -14.35 3.01 -39.42
CA TYR A 546 -14.89 2.78 -40.75
C TYR A 546 -14.31 3.66 -41.86
N LYS A 547 -13.74 4.82 -41.51
CA LYS A 547 -13.18 5.79 -42.49
C LYS A 547 -11.68 5.56 -42.77
N VAL A 548 -10.99 4.72 -42.02
CA VAL A 548 -9.54 4.49 -42.21
C VAL A 548 -9.27 3.93 -43.61
N LYS A 549 -8.33 4.60 -44.32
CA LYS A 549 -7.89 4.22 -45.67
C LYS A 549 -6.35 4.18 -45.70
N PRO A 550 -5.74 3.18 -46.37
CA PRO A 550 -6.37 2.00 -46.98
C PRO A 550 -6.97 1.10 -45.90
N LYS A 551 -8.06 0.44 -46.27
CA LYS A 551 -8.77 -0.45 -45.31
C LYS A 551 -7.87 -1.60 -44.87
N PRO A 552 -7.69 -1.86 -43.55
CA PRO A 552 -6.86 -2.95 -43.07
C PRO A 552 -7.49 -4.31 -43.42
N ARG A 553 -6.63 -5.29 -43.74
CA ARG A 553 -7.05 -6.68 -43.94
C ARG A 553 -7.57 -7.32 -42.66
N PHE A 554 -6.93 -6.97 -41.53
CA PHE A 554 -7.31 -7.41 -40.20
C PHE A 554 -7.66 -6.20 -39.33
N LEU A 555 -8.72 -6.32 -38.52
CA LEU A 555 -9.15 -5.25 -37.58
C LEU A 555 -8.36 -5.29 -36.25
N LEU A 556 -7.70 -6.40 -35.99
CA LEU A 556 -6.76 -6.65 -34.92
C LEU A 556 -5.47 -7.18 -35.55
N MET A 557 -4.41 -6.41 -35.45
CA MET A 557 -3.04 -6.78 -35.82
C MET A 557 -2.29 -6.97 -34.51
N ASP A 558 -2.03 -8.22 -34.16
CA ASP A 558 -1.54 -8.69 -32.87
C ASP A 558 -0.08 -9.17 -32.92
N SER A 559 0.63 -8.78 -33.96
CA SER A 559 2.06 -9.03 -34.12
C SER A 559 2.73 -7.93 -34.96
N PHE A 560 4.02 -7.71 -34.70
CA PHE A 560 4.84 -6.76 -35.42
C PHE A 560 4.77 -6.97 -36.95
N GLU A 561 4.79 -8.22 -37.42
CA GLU A 561 4.74 -8.54 -38.84
C GLU A 561 3.43 -8.06 -39.49
N LYS A 562 2.27 -8.31 -38.86
CA LYS A 562 0.96 -7.86 -39.35
C LYS A 562 0.84 -6.33 -39.36
N VAL A 563 1.33 -5.69 -38.29
CA VAL A 563 1.33 -4.22 -38.17
C VAL A 563 2.21 -3.62 -39.24
N ASN A 564 3.44 -4.13 -39.38
CA ASN A 564 4.40 -3.61 -40.34
C ASN A 564 3.99 -3.89 -41.79
N GLU A 565 3.43 -5.07 -42.13
CA GLU A 565 2.81 -5.35 -43.44
C GLU A 565 1.76 -4.28 -43.79
N TYR A 566 0.92 -3.92 -42.84
CA TYR A 566 -0.11 -2.90 -43.09
C TYR A 566 0.48 -1.49 -43.20
N LEU A 567 1.37 -1.10 -42.31
CA LEU A 567 1.96 0.25 -42.24
C LEU A 567 3.02 0.48 -43.36
N SER A 568 3.63 -0.56 -43.92
CA SER A 568 4.58 -0.42 -45.05
C SER A 568 3.96 0.24 -46.29
N LYS A 569 2.63 0.18 -46.40
CA LYS A 569 1.88 0.85 -47.47
C LYS A 569 1.97 2.38 -47.46
N PHE A 570 2.43 2.93 -46.31
CA PHE A 570 2.57 4.39 -46.07
C PHE A 570 4.03 4.87 -46.09
N LYS A 571 5.05 3.96 -46.09
CA LYS A 571 6.46 4.33 -46.06
C LYS A 571 6.91 4.94 -47.41
N LYS A 572 7.57 6.12 -47.36
CA LYS A 572 8.31 6.72 -48.48
C LYS A 572 9.79 6.34 -48.35
N ASN A 573 10.47 6.10 -49.49
CA ASN A 573 11.89 5.75 -49.52
C ASN A 573 12.77 6.92 -49.04
N GLU A 574 13.62 6.68 -48.04
CA GLU A 574 14.64 7.65 -47.57
C GLU A 574 16.06 7.17 -47.87
N SER A 575 17.03 8.11 -47.92
CA SER A 575 18.38 8.00 -48.37
C SER A 575 19.38 7.49 -47.31
N GLU A 576 20.31 6.61 -47.75
CA GLU A 576 21.37 5.95 -46.92
C GLU A 576 22.56 6.86 -46.60
N ILE A 577 23.17 6.70 -45.41
CA ILE A 577 24.50 7.24 -45.03
C ILE A 577 25.60 6.32 -45.52
N LYS A 578 26.70 6.89 -46.11
CA LYS A 578 27.78 6.12 -46.70
C LYS A 578 29.02 6.11 -45.80
N LEU A 579 29.46 4.92 -45.40
CA LEU A 579 30.74 4.63 -44.75
C LEU A 579 31.84 4.28 -45.77
N ASP A 580 33.12 4.48 -45.39
CA ASP A 580 34.27 4.01 -46.14
C ASP A 580 34.31 2.46 -46.21
N SER A 581 34.96 1.88 -47.22
CA SER A 581 34.84 0.43 -47.48
C SER A 581 35.46 -0.48 -46.41
N SER A 582 36.47 -0.02 -45.64
CA SER A 582 37.09 -0.78 -44.54
C SER A 582 36.21 -0.76 -43.29
N ASP A 583 35.59 0.37 -42.97
CA ASP A 583 34.73 0.58 -41.82
C ASP A 583 33.39 -0.09 -42.00
N LYS A 584 32.88 -0.16 -43.24
CA LYS A 584 31.70 -0.92 -43.60
C LYS A 584 31.88 -2.41 -43.36
N ALA A 585 33.01 -3.01 -43.75
CA ALA A 585 33.29 -4.43 -43.54
C ALA A 585 33.40 -4.76 -42.01
N THR A 586 33.96 -3.82 -41.24
CA THR A 586 34.07 -3.95 -39.80
C THR A 586 32.70 -3.84 -39.11
N SER A 587 31.86 -2.87 -39.51
CA SER A 587 30.51 -2.70 -39.01
C SER A 587 29.60 -3.88 -39.30
N GLU A 588 29.69 -4.48 -40.50
CA GLU A 588 28.91 -5.70 -40.86
C GLU A 588 29.30 -6.92 -40.00
N LYS A 589 30.60 -7.07 -39.65
CA LYS A 589 31.04 -8.14 -38.72
C LYS A 589 30.54 -7.93 -37.31
N LEU A 590 30.59 -6.68 -36.81
CA LEU A 590 30.07 -6.31 -35.49
C LEU A 590 28.56 -6.54 -35.42
N GLU A 591 27.79 -6.06 -36.42
CA GLU A 591 26.36 -6.29 -36.49
C GLU A 591 26.00 -7.79 -36.40
N LYS A 592 26.73 -8.66 -37.10
CA LYS A 592 26.48 -10.10 -37.06
C LYS A 592 26.65 -10.69 -35.67
N LEU A 593 27.61 -10.24 -34.87
CA LEU A 593 27.82 -10.66 -33.51
C LEU A 593 26.75 -10.06 -32.57
N LEU A 594 26.52 -8.75 -32.67
CA LEU A 594 25.59 -8.00 -31.83
C LEU A 594 24.11 -8.38 -32.05
N LEU A 595 23.78 -8.85 -33.24
CA LEU A 595 22.43 -9.33 -33.59
C LEU A 595 22.26 -10.85 -33.41
N SER A 596 23.15 -11.50 -32.68
CA SER A 596 23.03 -12.90 -32.27
C SER A 596 21.90 -13.10 -31.23
N ASP A 597 21.36 -14.30 -31.18
CA ASP A 597 20.42 -14.73 -30.12
C ASP A 597 21.17 -15.51 -29.00
N ASP A 598 22.48 -15.22 -28.85
CA ASP A 598 23.37 -15.78 -27.84
C ASP A 598 24.16 -14.67 -27.16
N TYR A 599 24.05 -14.57 -25.84
CA TYR A 599 24.77 -13.55 -25.09
C TYR A 599 26.30 -13.61 -25.25
N SER A 600 26.91 -14.79 -25.37
CA SER A 600 28.36 -14.94 -25.55
C SER A 600 28.85 -14.28 -26.86
N ASN A 601 28.10 -14.44 -27.95
CA ASN A 601 28.40 -13.75 -29.20
C ASN A 601 28.21 -12.24 -29.10
N ILE A 602 27.16 -11.80 -28.40
CA ILE A 602 26.92 -10.38 -28.20
C ILE A 602 28.03 -9.76 -27.34
N GLU A 603 28.46 -10.43 -26.27
CA GLU A 603 29.57 -9.98 -25.42
C GLU A 603 30.86 -9.88 -26.21
N LEU A 604 31.17 -10.85 -27.05
CA LEU A 604 32.32 -10.78 -27.97
C LEU A 604 32.20 -9.58 -28.92
N GLY A 605 31.02 -9.32 -29.46
CA GLY A 605 30.74 -8.15 -30.29
C GLY A 605 30.97 -6.83 -29.56
N LEU A 606 30.53 -6.74 -28.28
CA LEU A 606 30.72 -5.59 -27.42
C LEU A 606 32.22 -5.39 -27.06
N GLU A 607 32.95 -6.46 -26.75
CA GLU A 607 34.39 -6.40 -26.48
C GLU A 607 35.18 -5.89 -27.69
N LEU A 608 34.85 -6.40 -28.89
CA LEU A 608 35.46 -5.94 -30.13
C LEU A 608 35.12 -4.47 -30.42
N ALA A 609 33.87 -4.06 -30.27
CA ALA A 609 33.47 -2.66 -30.46
C ALA A 609 34.17 -1.74 -29.44
N ASN A 610 34.29 -2.14 -28.18
CA ASN A 610 35.01 -1.41 -27.14
C ASN A 610 36.51 -1.26 -27.45
N SER A 611 37.12 -2.29 -28.05
CA SER A 611 38.55 -2.25 -28.44
C SER A 611 38.81 -1.33 -29.64
N ILE A 612 37.87 -1.27 -30.59
CA ILE A 612 37.94 -0.42 -31.75
C ILE A 612 37.74 1.04 -31.34
N SER A 613 36.76 1.33 -30.53
CA SER A 613 36.40 2.65 -29.98
C SER A 613 36.29 3.78 -31.03
N ASP A 614 35.91 3.43 -32.27
CA ASP A 614 35.78 4.35 -33.38
C ASP A 614 34.40 5.01 -33.40
N LYS A 615 34.39 6.35 -33.39
CA LYS A 615 33.15 7.14 -33.31
C LYS A 615 32.21 6.90 -34.50
N ASP A 616 32.76 6.79 -35.73
CA ASP A 616 31.96 6.71 -36.94
C ASP A 616 31.25 5.35 -37.02
N ILE A 617 31.87 4.29 -36.52
CA ILE A 617 31.28 2.96 -36.39
C ILE A 617 30.13 2.99 -35.36
N PHE A 618 30.31 3.66 -34.21
CA PHE A 618 29.24 3.79 -33.20
C PHE A 618 28.11 4.69 -33.73
N ASP A 619 28.38 5.79 -34.36
CA ASP A 619 27.38 6.67 -34.98
C ASP A 619 26.55 5.91 -36.03
N PHE A 620 27.19 5.05 -36.85
CA PHE A 620 26.50 4.19 -37.80
C PHE A 620 25.61 3.10 -37.14
N LEU A 621 26.13 2.42 -36.10
CA LEU A 621 25.38 1.37 -35.40
C LEU A 621 24.21 1.94 -34.59
N LEU A 622 24.37 3.16 -34.06
CA LEU A 622 23.39 3.86 -33.23
C LEU A 622 22.58 4.90 -34.03
N GLU A 623 22.75 4.96 -35.36
CA GLU A 623 21.94 5.80 -36.23
C GLU A 623 20.45 5.53 -35.98
N ASP A 624 19.62 6.59 -35.92
CA ASP A 624 18.18 6.55 -35.61
C ASP A 624 17.79 5.99 -34.24
N VAL A 625 18.77 5.66 -33.38
CA VAL A 625 18.46 5.39 -31.96
C VAL A 625 18.04 6.71 -31.31
N LYS A 626 16.92 6.70 -30.59
CA LYS A 626 16.36 7.88 -29.93
C LYS A 626 16.27 7.66 -28.42
N PHE A 627 16.26 8.73 -27.65
CA PHE A 627 16.04 8.70 -26.22
C PHE A 627 14.83 9.57 -25.87
N ILE A 628 13.73 8.95 -25.43
CA ILE A 628 12.45 9.63 -25.22
C ILE A 628 11.81 9.11 -23.95
N GLY A 629 11.41 10.02 -23.07
CA GLY A 629 10.71 9.65 -21.83
C GLY A 629 11.46 8.64 -20.94
N ASN A 630 12.80 8.77 -20.84
CA ASN A 630 13.68 7.84 -20.12
C ASN A 630 13.79 6.42 -20.72
N LYS A 631 13.44 6.23 -21.99
CA LYS A 631 13.58 4.94 -22.69
C LYS A 631 14.42 5.07 -23.95
N ILE A 632 15.21 4.02 -24.21
CA ILE A 632 15.96 3.88 -25.45
C ILE A 632 14.99 3.32 -26.49
N VAL A 633 14.86 4.04 -27.59
CA VAL A 633 14.09 3.59 -28.76
C VAL A 633 15.08 3.03 -29.75
N PRO A 634 15.08 1.70 -29.99
CA PRO A 634 16.01 1.08 -30.92
C PRO A 634 15.73 1.53 -32.35
N ASN A 635 16.81 1.54 -33.18
CA ASN A 635 16.66 1.64 -34.61
C ASN A 635 16.24 0.30 -35.25
N SER A 636 16.04 0.25 -36.55
CA SER A 636 15.63 -0.97 -37.26
C SER A 636 16.57 -2.16 -37.10
N LYS A 637 17.87 -1.93 -36.82
CA LYS A 637 18.88 -2.98 -36.62
C LYS A 637 18.65 -3.76 -35.32
N PHE A 638 18.32 -3.06 -34.23
CA PHE A 638 18.13 -3.63 -32.90
C PHE A 638 16.67 -3.91 -32.55
N LEU A 639 15.77 -3.90 -33.51
CA LEU A 639 14.42 -4.35 -33.32
C LEU A 639 14.40 -5.88 -33.10
N GLY A 640 13.77 -6.33 -32.02
CA GLY A 640 13.56 -7.74 -31.72
C GLY A 640 12.07 -8.09 -31.65
N ASN A 641 11.73 -9.34 -31.98
CA ASN A 641 10.43 -9.92 -31.66
C ASN A 641 10.44 -10.47 -30.22
N ASP A 642 9.32 -11.01 -29.74
CA ASP A 642 9.17 -11.52 -28.37
C ASP A 642 10.28 -12.48 -27.92
N LYS A 643 10.86 -13.24 -28.86
CA LYS A 643 11.93 -14.21 -28.53
C LYS A 643 13.31 -13.57 -28.52
N THR A 644 13.56 -12.60 -29.38
CA THR A 644 14.88 -12.01 -29.61
C THR A 644 15.06 -10.64 -28.95
N LYS A 645 14.00 -9.99 -28.51
CA LYS A 645 14.00 -8.65 -27.92
C LYS A 645 15.03 -8.50 -26.80
N LYS A 646 15.07 -9.44 -25.85
CA LYS A 646 16.03 -9.41 -24.74
C LYS A 646 17.48 -9.35 -25.17
N PHE A 647 17.83 -10.03 -26.26
CA PHE A 647 19.17 -10.04 -26.83
C PHE A 647 19.48 -8.71 -27.54
N ARG A 648 18.51 -8.16 -28.27
CA ARG A 648 18.62 -6.87 -28.97
C ARG A 648 18.74 -5.71 -27.97
N ASP A 649 17.95 -5.71 -26.92
CA ASP A 649 18.02 -4.71 -25.86
C ASP A 649 19.39 -4.77 -25.16
N TYR A 650 19.89 -5.96 -24.84
CA TYR A 650 21.20 -6.14 -24.22
C TYR A 650 22.35 -5.63 -25.12
N ALA A 651 22.34 -5.97 -26.42
CA ALA A 651 23.33 -5.52 -27.38
C ALA A 651 23.32 -4.00 -27.55
N LEU A 652 22.13 -3.40 -27.68
CA LEU A 652 21.96 -1.97 -27.83
C LEU A 652 22.42 -1.20 -26.59
N GLU A 653 22.02 -1.65 -25.40
CA GLU A 653 22.47 -1.07 -24.14
C GLU A 653 23.98 -1.19 -23.96
N GLY A 654 24.52 -2.34 -24.34
CA GLY A 654 25.97 -2.57 -24.36
C GLY A 654 26.71 -1.59 -25.25
N LEU A 655 26.28 -1.43 -26.51
CA LEU A 655 26.84 -0.46 -27.43
C LEU A 655 26.80 0.97 -26.89
N ILE A 656 25.66 1.39 -26.35
CA ILE A 656 25.51 2.70 -25.72
C ILE A 656 26.47 2.86 -24.53
N SER A 657 26.57 1.82 -23.68
CA SER A 657 27.42 1.82 -22.49
C SER A 657 28.89 2.04 -22.85
N ILE A 658 29.41 1.33 -23.86
CA ILE A 658 30.84 1.39 -24.26
C ILE A 658 31.17 2.49 -25.28
N ALA A 659 30.14 3.10 -25.92
CA ALA A 659 30.38 4.13 -26.94
C ALA A 659 31.20 5.31 -26.39
N PRO A 660 32.11 5.88 -27.19
CA PRO A 660 32.89 7.02 -26.76
C PRO A 660 32.01 8.26 -26.52
N ASP A 661 32.48 9.18 -25.66
CA ASP A 661 31.72 10.41 -25.32
C ASP A 661 31.56 11.38 -26.47
N SER A 662 32.29 11.17 -27.56
CA SER A 662 32.14 11.89 -28.83
C SER A 662 30.85 11.47 -29.57
N CYS A 663 30.29 10.29 -29.32
CA CYS A 663 28.98 9.88 -29.82
C CYS A 663 27.87 10.55 -28.98
N LYS A 664 27.22 11.56 -29.61
CA LYS A 664 26.27 12.44 -28.88
C LYS A 664 25.08 11.69 -28.27
N ILE A 665 24.46 10.81 -29.05
CA ILE A 665 23.26 10.08 -28.56
C ILE A 665 23.61 9.14 -27.40
N ALA A 666 24.74 8.43 -27.47
CA ALA A 666 25.17 7.55 -26.39
C ALA A 666 25.51 8.35 -25.13
N LYS A 667 26.16 9.51 -25.27
CA LYS A 667 26.48 10.39 -24.12
C LYS A 667 25.21 10.90 -23.42
N GLU A 668 24.21 11.33 -24.18
CA GLU A 668 22.91 11.77 -23.68
C GLU A 668 22.22 10.65 -22.90
N ILE A 669 22.14 9.46 -23.49
CA ILE A 669 21.50 8.31 -22.89
C ILE A 669 22.22 7.86 -21.61
N LYS A 670 23.55 7.74 -21.65
CA LYS A 670 24.37 7.36 -20.48
C LYS A 670 24.16 8.29 -19.29
N GLY A 671 24.01 9.59 -19.55
CA GLY A 671 23.79 10.60 -18.51
C GLY A 671 22.38 10.62 -17.91
N SER A 672 21.42 10.00 -18.54
CA SER A 672 19.99 10.14 -18.19
C SER A 672 19.48 9.06 -17.25
N PHE A 673 20.10 7.87 -17.21
CA PHE A 673 19.63 6.78 -16.39
C PHE A 673 20.09 6.91 -14.93
N LYS A 674 19.13 6.78 -14.00
CA LYS A 674 19.37 6.69 -12.55
C LYS A 674 19.31 5.27 -12.03
N GLU A 675 18.52 4.42 -12.68
CA GLU A 675 18.31 3.04 -12.29
C GLU A 675 18.40 2.11 -13.50
N LYS A 676 18.98 0.92 -13.31
CA LYS A 676 19.02 -0.14 -14.31
C LYS A 676 18.94 -1.52 -13.67
N THR A 677 18.37 -2.45 -14.46
CA THR A 677 18.38 -3.89 -14.13
C THR A 677 19.07 -4.64 -15.26
N LEU A 678 20.07 -5.44 -14.94
CA LEU A 678 20.71 -6.39 -15.82
C LEU A 678 20.20 -7.79 -15.48
N SER A 679 19.56 -8.47 -16.43
CA SER A 679 19.02 -9.80 -16.20
C SER A 679 19.12 -10.67 -17.43
N GLY A 680 19.56 -11.89 -17.26
CA GLY A 680 19.64 -12.92 -18.31
C GLY A 680 20.64 -14.01 -17.98
N SER A 681 20.20 -15.28 -18.02
CA SER A 681 21.09 -16.44 -17.89
C SER A 681 22.12 -16.42 -19.01
N ASN A 682 23.35 -16.80 -18.70
CA ASN A 682 24.54 -16.74 -19.57
C ASN A 682 25.12 -15.32 -19.83
N ILE A 683 24.65 -14.28 -19.17
CA ILE A 683 25.33 -12.97 -19.14
C ILE A 683 26.52 -13.09 -18.20
N THR A 684 27.73 -12.87 -18.70
CA THR A 684 28.98 -12.96 -17.94
C THR A 684 29.70 -11.61 -17.81
N SER A 685 29.28 -10.59 -18.56
CA SER A 685 29.92 -9.28 -18.67
C SER A 685 29.04 -8.12 -18.19
N LEU A 686 29.66 -7.09 -17.61
CA LEU A 686 29.03 -5.85 -17.16
C LEU A 686 29.14 -4.72 -18.21
N LEU A 687 29.65 -4.99 -19.40
CA LEU A 687 29.82 -3.97 -20.43
C LEU A 687 28.53 -3.25 -20.80
N SER A 688 27.37 -3.95 -20.69
CA SER A 688 26.07 -3.36 -20.98
C SER A 688 25.61 -2.31 -19.94
N VAL A 689 26.24 -2.20 -18.79
CA VAL A 689 25.84 -1.27 -17.73
C VAL A 689 26.96 -0.38 -17.19
N SER A 690 28.22 -0.76 -17.39
CA SER A 690 29.38 -0.09 -16.77
C SER A 690 29.62 1.36 -17.21
N GLY A 691 29.10 1.77 -18.35
CA GLY A 691 29.24 3.13 -18.88
C GLY A 691 28.18 4.13 -18.44
N PHE A 692 27.14 3.68 -17.73
CA PHE A 692 26.07 4.56 -17.26
C PHE A 692 26.49 5.27 -15.95
N SER A 693 27.37 6.23 -16.03
CA SER A 693 28.05 6.88 -14.90
C SER A 693 27.13 7.58 -13.88
N ASN A 694 25.88 7.91 -14.27
CA ASN A 694 24.90 8.57 -13.40
C ASN A 694 23.96 7.62 -12.68
N LEU A 695 24.20 6.30 -12.75
CA LEU A 695 23.40 5.33 -12.04
C LEU A 695 23.50 5.53 -10.52
N GLU A 696 22.34 5.58 -9.89
CA GLU A 696 22.16 5.60 -8.44
C GLU A 696 21.72 4.23 -7.91
N LYS A 697 21.06 3.41 -8.74
CA LYS A 697 20.63 2.05 -8.40
C LYS A 697 20.88 1.09 -9.55
N LEU A 698 21.48 -0.06 -9.22
CA LEU A 698 21.72 -1.16 -10.15
C LEU A 698 21.28 -2.48 -9.51
N THR A 699 20.49 -3.24 -10.28
CA THR A 699 20.10 -4.63 -9.94
C THR A 699 20.71 -5.58 -10.98
N ILE A 700 21.41 -6.60 -10.53
CA ILE A 700 21.98 -7.67 -11.36
C ILE A 700 21.31 -8.96 -10.93
N LYS A 701 20.52 -9.55 -11.85
CA LYS A 701 19.65 -10.66 -11.51
C LYS A 701 19.73 -11.80 -12.54
N ASP A 702 19.72 -13.04 -12.05
CA ASP A 702 19.69 -14.25 -12.90
C ASP A 702 20.83 -14.26 -13.94
N THR A 703 22.08 -13.92 -13.55
CA THR A 703 23.25 -13.85 -14.45
C THR A 703 24.37 -14.78 -14.00
N ASP A 704 25.29 -15.08 -14.91
CA ASP A 704 26.50 -15.88 -14.65
C ASP A 704 27.76 -14.99 -14.41
N ILE A 705 27.55 -13.77 -13.95
CA ILE A 705 28.63 -12.81 -13.68
C ILE A 705 29.47 -13.29 -12.51
N SER A 706 30.78 -13.46 -12.77
CA SER A 706 31.78 -13.81 -11.77
C SER A 706 32.72 -12.66 -11.42
N ASN A 707 32.90 -11.72 -12.37
CA ASN A 707 33.77 -10.54 -12.23
C ASN A 707 32.93 -9.25 -12.21
N VAL A 708 33.08 -8.47 -11.15
CA VAL A 708 32.35 -7.22 -10.95
C VAL A 708 33.25 -5.96 -10.99
N SER A 709 34.47 -6.07 -11.55
CA SER A 709 35.46 -4.99 -11.57
C SER A 709 35.00 -3.73 -12.30
N ASP A 710 34.17 -3.88 -13.34
CA ASP A 710 33.64 -2.76 -14.11
C ASP A 710 32.66 -1.88 -13.32
N LEU A 711 32.10 -2.39 -12.22
CA LEU A 711 31.23 -1.58 -11.33
C LEU A 711 32.01 -0.44 -10.65
N SER A 712 33.33 -0.56 -10.52
CA SER A 712 34.17 0.48 -9.91
C SER A 712 34.04 1.85 -10.58
N ARG A 713 33.54 1.89 -11.84
CA ARG A 713 33.30 3.12 -12.62
C ARG A 713 32.05 3.87 -12.18
N LEU A 714 31.08 3.19 -11.54
CA LEU A 714 29.77 3.73 -11.20
C LEU A 714 29.78 4.51 -9.87
N LYS A 715 30.53 5.61 -9.83
CA LYS A 715 30.79 6.38 -8.58
C LYS A 715 29.56 6.99 -7.92
N ASN A 716 28.44 7.15 -8.65
CA ASN A 716 27.20 7.72 -8.13
C ASN A 716 26.24 6.65 -7.54
N LEU A 717 26.64 5.37 -7.59
CA LEU A 717 25.78 4.29 -7.15
C LEU A 717 25.55 4.34 -5.62
N LYS A 718 24.26 4.35 -5.24
CA LYS A 718 23.78 4.34 -3.86
C LYS A 718 23.22 2.98 -3.46
N THR A 719 22.62 2.27 -4.41
CA THR A 719 22.00 0.96 -4.17
C THR A 719 22.51 -0.04 -5.21
N LEU A 720 23.04 -1.17 -4.70
CA LEU A 720 23.50 -2.29 -5.52
C LEU A 720 22.83 -3.58 -5.05
N LEU A 721 22.17 -4.27 -5.97
CA LEU A 721 21.45 -5.51 -5.68
C LEU A 721 21.97 -6.64 -6.58
N PHE A 722 22.32 -7.78 -5.98
CA PHE A 722 22.58 -9.05 -6.65
C PHE A 722 21.52 -10.06 -6.26
N ASP A 723 20.89 -10.73 -7.21
CA ASP A 723 19.88 -11.75 -6.98
C ASP A 723 20.05 -12.93 -7.96
N PHE A 724 20.18 -14.15 -7.46
CA PHE A 724 20.40 -15.35 -8.29
C PHE A 724 21.62 -15.22 -9.23
N ASN A 725 22.81 -14.92 -8.68
CA ASN A 725 24.06 -14.88 -9.42
C ASN A 725 25.02 -16.00 -8.91
N PRO A 726 24.89 -17.22 -9.42
CA PRO A 726 25.59 -18.39 -8.88
C PRO A 726 27.11 -18.34 -9.03
N GLU A 727 27.61 -17.63 -10.05
CA GLU A 727 29.06 -17.52 -10.32
C GLU A 727 29.75 -16.40 -9.54
N LEU A 728 29.01 -15.56 -8.77
CA LEU A 728 29.57 -14.50 -7.96
C LEU A 728 30.27 -15.07 -6.72
N LYS A 729 31.60 -14.97 -6.68
CA LYS A 729 32.47 -15.53 -5.61
C LYS A 729 33.02 -14.50 -4.62
N ASN A 730 33.21 -13.28 -5.08
CA ASN A 730 33.73 -12.18 -4.28
C ASN A 730 33.25 -10.82 -4.80
N LEU A 731 33.53 -9.77 -4.04
CA LEU A 731 33.09 -8.41 -4.31
C LEU A 731 34.26 -7.45 -4.60
N SER A 732 35.42 -7.95 -5.05
CA SER A 732 36.62 -7.12 -5.25
C SER A 732 36.41 -5.93 -6.20
N GLY A 733 35.50 -6.07 -7.18
CA GLY A 733 35.19 -5.02 -8.16
C GLY A 733 34.30 -3.89 -7.65
N ILE A 734 33.66 -4.00 -6.48
CA ILE A 734 32.86 -2.90 -5.93
C ILE A 734 33.67 -1.91 -5.09
N VAL A 735 34.93 -2.19 -4.85
CA VAL A 735 35.84 -1.27 -4.16
C VAL A 735 35.90 0.07 -4.91
N GLY A 736 35.63 1.15 -4.19
CA GLY A 736 35.54 2.49 -4.77
C GLY A 736 34.14 3.01 -5.07
N LEU A 737 33.08 2.26 -4.78
CA LEU A 737 31.69 2.76 -4.79
C LEU A 737 31.43 3.58 -3.52
N ILE A 738 32.13 4.70 -3.39
CA ILE A 738 32.18 5.53 -2.15
C ILE A 738 30.82 6.12 -1.73
N ASN A 739 29.83 6.09 -2.60
CA ASN A 739 28.49 6.61 -2.34
C ASN A 739 27.46 5.51 -2.03
N LEU A 740 27.91 4.25 -1.89
CA LEU A 740 26.98 3.14 -1.67
C LEU A 740 26.35 3.23 -0.26
N GLU A 741 25.02 3.29 -0.26
CA GLU A 741 24.16 3.40 0.94
C GLU A 741 23.47 2.07 1.29
N TYR A 742 23.18 1.25 0.27
CA TYR A 742 22.53 -0.05 0.43
C TYR A 742 23.15 -1.12 -0.48
N LEU A 743 23.45 -2.29 0.11
CA LEU A 743 23.95 -3.47 -0.59
C LEU A 743 23.05 -4.67 -0.29
N GLY A 744 22.39 -5.22 -1.33
CA GLY A 744 21.58 -6.42 -1.23
C GLY A 744 22.16 -7.56 -2.05
N ILE A 745 22.34 -8.73 -1.44
CA ILE A 745 22.86 -9.93 -2.10
C ILE A 745 21.97 -11.10 -1.70
N ARG A 746 21.35 -11.74 -2.69
CA ARG A 746 20.46 -12.86 -2.45
C ARG A 746 20.74 -14.01 -3.41
N ASN A 747 20.58 -15.24 -2.92
CA ASN A 747 20.71 -16.45 -3.74
C ASN A 747 22.04 -16.57 -4.50
N CYS A 748 23.13 -16.04 -3.92
CA CYS A 748 24.48 -16.11 -4.46
C CYS A 748 25.34 -17.14 -3.70
N LYS A 749 25.11 -18.44 -3.97
CA LYS A 749 25.62 -19.58 -3.19
C LYS A 749 27.16 -19.67 -3.13
N ASN A 750 27.85 -19.18 -4.14
CA ASN A 750 29.31 -19.20 -4.23
C ASN A 750 30.00 -17.97 -3.61
N LEU A 751 29.23 -16.99 -3.12
CA LEU A 751 29.80 -15.84 -2.40
C LEU A 751 30.14 -16.27 -0.98
N ILE A 752 31.43 -16.32 -0.67
CA ILE A 752 31.95 -16.76 0.62
C ILE A 752 32.66 -15.65 1.40
N ASP A 753 33.02 -14.54 0.75
CA ASP A 753 33.87 -13.49 1.31
C ASP A 753 33.26 -12.09 1.16
N LEU A 754 33.24 -11.35 2.28
CA LEU A 754 32.72 -9.98 2.38
C LEU A 754 33.84 -8.95 2.64
N SER A 755 35.11 -9.32 2.57
CA SER A 755 36.24 -8.46 2.98
C SER A 755 36.28 -7.10 2.25
N HIS A 756 35.73 -7.02 1.03
CA HIS A 756 35.70 -5.82 0.20
C HIS A 756 34.58 -4.83 0.55
N VAL A 757 33.77 -5.12 1.58
CA VAL A 757 32.69 -4.24 2.03
C VAL A 757 33.15 -3.23 3.10
N SER A 758 34.29 -3.46 3.72
CA SER A 758 34.76 -2.71 4.90
C SER A 758 34.99 -1.20 4.70
N ASP A 759 35.09 -0.75 3.44
CA ASP A 759 35.46 0.64 3.11
C ASP A 759 34.24 1.54 2.75
N PHE A 760 33.01 1.02 2.85
CA PHE A 760 31.81 1.77 2.49
C PHE A 760 31.29 2.65 3.63
N ASN A 761 31.92 3.79 3.83
CA ASN A 761 31.60 4.71 4.91
C ASN A 761 30.17 5.30 4.90
N LYS A 762 29.44 5.17 3.80
CA LYS A 762 28.03 5.62 3.67
C LYS A 762 27.02 4.48 3.76
N LEU A 763 27.47 3.24 3.86
CA LEU A 763 26.58 2.08 3.89
C LEU A 763 25.70 2.11 5.15
N SER A 764 24.39 2.21 4.97
CA SER A 764 23.41 2.26 6.06
C SER A 764 22.63 0.95 6.21
N GLY A 765 22.53 0.16 5.12
CA GLY A 765 21.83 -1.12 5.11
C GLY A 765 22.55 -2.19 4.30
N ILE A 766 22.59 -3.42 4.82
CA ILE A 766 23.10 -4.59 4.11
C ILE A 766 22.16 -5.78 4.27
N GLN A 767 21.90 -6.46 3.15
CA GLN A 767 21.15 -7.70 3.12
C GLN A 767 21.96 -8.78 2.40
N ILE A 768 22.23 -9.89 3.07
CA ILE A 768 22.95 -11.05 2.53
C ILE A 768 22.16 -12.29 2.89
N ASN A 769 21.33 -12.76 1.97
CA ASN A 769 20.41 -13.87 2.21
C ASN A 769 20.68 -15.03 1.26
N ASP A 770 20.63 -16.23 1.78
CA ASP A 770 20.78 -17.45 0.99
C ASP A 770 22.10 -17.47 0.18
N CYS A 771 23.20 -17.13 0.85
CA CYS A 771 24.56 -17.06 0.30
C CYS A 771 25.47 -18.09 0.98
N GLY A 772 26.70 -18.23 0.43
CA GLY A 772 27.71 -19.17 0.94
C GLY A 772 28.65 -18.59 2.02
N ILE A 773 28.37 -17.42 2.57
CA ILE A 773 29.23 -16.77 3.55
C ILE A 773 29.42 -17.60 4.82
N THR A 774 30.66 -17.62 5.34
CA THR A 774 31.00 -18.36 6.55
C THR A 774 31.19 -17.46 7.78
N SER A 775 31.45 -16.18 7.58
CA SER A 775 31.61 -15.17 8.64
C SER A 775 31.14 -13.80 8.17
N THR A 776 30.99 -12.87 9.11
CA THR A 776 30.71 -11.47 8.82
C THR A 776 32.00 -10.62 8.67
N ASN A 777 33.12 -11.27 8.45
CA ASN A 777 34.40 -10.60 8.22
C ASN A 777 34.29 -9.63 7.01
N GLY A 778 34.67 -8.39 7.19
CA GLY A 778 34.43 -7.33 6.19
C GLY A 778 33.30 -6.37 6.52
N LEU A 779 32.43 -6.69 7.49
CA LEU A 779 31.40 -5.74 7.94
C LEU A 779 31.88 -4.82 9.09
N LYS A 780 33.07 -5.04 9.61
CA LYS A 780 33.67 -4.14 10.61
C LYS A 780 33.97 -2.77 10.01
N ASN A 781 34.01 -1.73 10.84
CA ASN A 781 34.33 -0.36 10.46
C ASN A 781 33.33 0.35 9.54
N LEU A 782 32.06 -0.03 9.58
CA LEU A 782 30.97 0.62 8.83
C LEU A 782 30.22 1.61 9.75
N PRO A 783 30.62 2.89 9.81
CA PRO A 783 30.18 3.82 10.87
C PRO A 783 28.70 4.22 10.77
N LEU A 784 28.08 4.08 9.61
CA LEU A 784 26.68 4.44 9.37
C LEU A 784 25.78 3.23 9.21
N LEU A 785 26.29 2.00 9.36
CA LEU A 785 25.49 0.80 9.15
C LEU A 785 24.49 0.61 10.30
N LYS A 786 23.21 0.71 9.96
CA LYS A 786 22.07 0.62 10.87
C LYS A 786 21.32 -0.72 10.77
N ASN A 787 21.21 -1.26 9.56
CA ASN A 787 20.39 -2.43 9.27
C ASN A 787 21.24 -3.56 8.68
N VAL A 788 21.20 -4.73 9.33
CA VAL A 788 21.86 -5.96 8.86
C VAL A 788 20.84 -7.08 8.77
N ASN A 789 20.71 -7.69 7.58
CA ASN A 789 19.86 -8.86 7.33
C ASN A 789 20.73 -10.00 6.76
N LEU A 790 20.82 -11.13 7.50
CA LEU A 790 21.68 -12.29 7.19
C LEU A 790 20.87 -13.59 7.17
N ASN A 791 19.64 -13.58 6.65
CA ASN A 791 18.79 -14.76 6.71
C ASN A 791 19.26 -15.87 5.75
N ASP A 792 19.00 -17.12 6.15
CA ASP A 792 19.17 -18.32 5.33
C ASP A 792 20.59 -18.54 4.80
N ASN A 793 21.61 -18.22 5.61
CA ASN A 793 23.03 -18.49 5.32
C ASN A 793 23.50 -19.75 6.07
N PRO A 794 23.38 -20.94 5.50
CA PRO A 794 23.61 -22.18 6.24
C PRO A 794 25.07 -22.41 6.61
N SER A 795 26.01 -21.78 5.91
CA SER A 795 27.45 -21.87 6.19
C SER A 795 27.97 -20.82 7.19
N LEU A 796 27.11 -19.88 7.63
CA LEU A 796 27.54 -18.79 8.53
C LEU A 796 27.76 -19.32 9.95
N GLU A 797 29.02 -19.23 10.44
CA GLU A 797 29.46 -19.76 11.74
C GLU A 797 29.63 -18.66 12.80
N SER A 798 30.03 -17.45 12.42
CA SER A 798 30.27 -16.32 13.33
C SER A 798 29.68 -15.00 12.80
N ILE A 799 29.22 -14.18 13.76
CA ILE A 799 28.73 -12.81 13.56
C ILE A 799 29.47 -11.81 14.47
N ASP A 800 30.68 -12.16 14.92
CA ASP A 800 31.41 -11.38 15.93
C ASP A 800 31.74 -9.98 15.45
N GLU A 801 31.98 -9.77 14.17
CA GLU A 801 32.34 -8.47 13.60
C GLU A 801 31.15 -7.49 13.63
N ILE A 802 29.92 -7.95 13.40
CA ILE A 802 28.77 -7.04 13.48
C ILE A 802 28.51 -6.56 14.90
N GLY A 803 28.92 -7.35 15.91
CA GLY A 803 28.89 -6.93 17.32
C GLY A 803 29.79 -5.75 17.65
N GLN A 804 30.67 -5.33 16.74
CA GLN A 804 31.55 -4.17 16.90
C GLN A 804 31.01 -2.89 16.26
N ILE A 805 29.87 -2.96 15.56
CA ILE A 805 29.30 -1.83 14.81
C ILE A 805 28.32 -1.08 15.69
N ALA A 806 28.79 -0.07 16.39
CA ALA A 806 28.02 0.67 17.40
C ALA A 806 26.76 1.37 16.84
N SER A 807 26.69 1.62 15.52
CA SER A 807 25.56 2.27 14.84
C SER A 807 24.37 1.34 14.54
N LEU A 808 24.50 0.01 14.76
CA LEU A 808 23.44 -0.94 14.43
C LEU A 808 22.19 -0.75 15.27
N GLU A 809 21.07 -0.64 14.56
CA GLU A 809 19.72 -0.49 15.12
C GLU A 809 18.86 -1.74 14.89
N ILE A 810 19.03 -2.42 13.75
CA ILE A 810 18.21 -3.57 13.32
C ILE A 810 19.12 -4.71 12.86
N VAL A 811 18.94 -5.90 13.44
CA VAL A 811 19.62 -7.12 13.03
C VAL A 811 18.62 -8.24 12.84
N THR A 812 18.59 -8.85 11.65
CA THR A 812 17.81 -10.04 11.35
C THR A 812 18.74 -11.18 10.93
N ILE A 813 18.67 -12.29 11.63
CA ILE A 813 19.47 -13.49 11.41
C ILE A 813 18.55 -14.69 11.64
N SER A 814 18.06 -15.30 10.59
CA SER A 814 17.18 -16.47 10.69
C SER A 814 17.66 -17.53 9.71
N GLY A 815 17.49 -18.82 10.03
CA GLY A 815 17.89 -19.90 9.12
C GLY A 815 19.42 -20.06 8.96
N CYS A 816 20.22 -19.71 9.98
CA CYS A 816 21.67 -19.86 10.03
C CYS A 816 22.07 -20.88 11.10
N PRO A 817 21.94 -22.22 10.83
CA PRO A 817 22.04 -23.27 11.85
C PRO A 817 23.43 -23.41 12.47
N ASN A 818 24.49 -22.92 11.82
CA ASN A 818 25.86 -23.02 12.33
C ASN A 818 26.25 -21.91 13.31
N ILE A 819 25.42 -20.88 13.48
CA ILE A 819 25.61 -19.85 14.51
C ILE A 819 25.28 -20.45 15.88
N LYS A 820 26.26 -20.47 16.79
CA LYS A 820 26.14 -21.05 18.13
C LYS A 820 25.94 -20.01 19.23
N SER A 821 26.26 -18.73 18.96
CA SER A 821 26.19 -17.65 19.96
C SER A 821 25.84 -16.31 19.29
N LEU A 822 25.02 -15.52 19.99
CA LEU A 822 24.69 -14.13 19.64
C LEU A 822 25.31 -13.13 20.63
N ASN A 823 26.27 -13.58 21.48
CA ASN A 823 26.83 -12.78 22.58
C ASN A 823 27.54 -11.51 22.09
N SER A 824 28.07 -11.50 20.87
CA SER A 824 28.72 -10.30 20.31
C SER A 824 27.72 -9.12 20.17
N LEU A 825 26.44 -9.39 19.98
CA LEU A 825 25.40 -8.37 19.84
C LEU A 825 25.07 -7.66 21.17
N THR A 826 25.46 -8.22 22.31
CA THR A 826 25.22 -7.62 23.63
C THR A 826 25.95 -6.29 23.84
N LYS A 827 26.95 -6.00 23.02
CA LYS A 827 27.71 -4.75 23.04
C LYS A 827 27.05 -3.60 22.28
N LEU A 828 25.97 -3.88 21.54
CA LEU A 828 25.30 -2.91 20.68
C LEU A 828 24.25 -2.09 21.45
N SER A 829 24.65 -0.91 21.93
CA SER A 829 23.77 -0.03 22.72
C SER A 829 22.59 0.57 21.94
N ASN A 830 22.71 0.66 20.62
CA ASN A 830 21.67 1.23 19.75
C ASN A 830 20.73 0.18 19.14
N LEU A 831 20.95 -1.11 19.41
CA LEU A 831 20.15 -2.18 18.86
C LEU A 831 18.71 -2.12 19.39
N SER A 832 17.76 -1.83 18.51
CA SER A 832 16.34 -1.69 18.83
C SER A 832 15.49 -2.87 18.36
N PHE A 833 15.97 -3.64 17.38
CA PHE A 833 15.28 -4.81 16.84
C PHE A 833 16.27 -5.95 16.57
N LEU A 834 15.95 -7.14 17.09
CA LEU A 834 16.65 -8.38 16.78
C LEU A 834 15.64 -9.47 16.42
N LYS A 835 15.79 -10.06 15.24
CA LYS A 835 15.07 -11.27 14.84
C LYS A 835 16.09 -12.39 14.63
N ALA A 836 15.97 -13.48 15.41
CA ALA A 836 16.84 -14.64 15.33
C ALA A 836 16.00 -15.91 15.52
N GLU A 837 15.85 -16.68 14.45
CA GLU A 837 15.03 -17.90 14.43
C GLU A 837 15.80 -19.03 13.75
N LYS A 838 15.50 -20.30 14.11
CA LYS A 838 16.06 -21.51 13.46
C LYS A 838 17.60 -21.58 13.55
N HIS A 839 18.12 -21.44 14.78
CA HIS A 839 19.56 -21.57 15.12
C HIS A 839 19.78 -22.71 16.11
N ASN A 840 21.00 -23.26 16.10
CA ASN A 840 21.47 -24.21 17.12
C ASN A 840 22.20 -23.46 18.25
N LEU A 841 21.57 -22.44 18.83
CA LEU A 841 22.19 -21.59 19.83
C LEU A 841 22.49 -22.37 21.12
N GLN A 842 23.74 -22.28 21.59
CA GLN A 842 24.18 -22.89 22.83
C GLN A 842 23.98 -21.95 24.02
N THR A 843 24.05 -20.64 23.82
CA THR A 843 23.86 -19.62 24.87
C THR A 843 23.15 -18.38 24.31
N VAL A 844 22.26 -17.82 25.12
CA VAL A 844 21.57 -16.53 24.85
C VAL A 844 21.72 -15.58 26.05
N GLU A 845 22.65 -15.87 26.95
CA GLU A 845 22.89 -15.05 28.15
C GLU A 845 23.33 -13.63 27.76
N GLY A 846 22.73 -12.63 28.41
CA GLY A 846 23.02 -11.21 28.19
C GLY A 846 22.13 -10.50 27.16
N ILE A 847 21.59 -11.18 26.14
CA ILE A 847 20.72 -10.55 25.11
C ILE A 847 19.40 -10.06 25.74
N SER A 848 18.83 -10.83 26.65
CA SER A 848 17.58 -10.49 27.34
C SER A 848 17.66 -9.21 28.20
N SER A 849 18.87 -8.82 28.63
CA SER A 849 19.08 -7.61 29.44
C SER A 849 19.15 -6.33 28.60
N LEU A 850 19.54 -6.43 27.34
CA LEU A 850 19.68 -5.30 26.42
C LEU A 850 18.38 -5.00 25.63
N ILE A 851 17.56 -6.01 25.41
CA ILE A 851 16.37 -5.91 24.54
C ILE A 851 15.09 -6.26 25.32
N LYS A 852 14.75 -5.47 26.29
CA LYS A 852 13.41 -5.43 26.90
C LYS A 852 12.50 -4.61 25.98
N PRO A 853 11.67 -5.06 25.20
CA PRO A 853 10.73 -6.14 24.93
C PRO A 853 10.63 -6.57 23.46
N LEU A 854 11.70 -6.63 22.69
CA LEU A 854 11.68 -6.77 21.23
C LEU A 854 12.37 -8.03 20.68
N ILE A 855 12.47 -9.10 21.49
CA ILE A 855 12.91 -10.39 20.93
C ILE A 855 11.69 -11.09 20.34
N GLU A 856 11.43 -10.91 19.06
CA GLU A 856 10.56 -11.79 18.30
C GLU A 856 11.35 -13.03 17.89
N GLY A 857 10.94 -14.19 18.41
CA GLY A 857 11.30 -15.48 17.83
C GLY A 857 12.64 -16.08 18.22
N LEU A 858 13.18 -15.88 19.43
CA LEU A 858 14.17 -16.79 19.97
C LEU A 858 13.47 -18.11 20.34
N ARG A 859 13.38 -19.04 19.41
CA ARG A 859 12.94 -20.40 19.66
C ARG A 859 14.16 -21.32 19.71
N LYS A 860 14.34 -22.02 20.83
CA LYS A 860 15.06 -23.29 20.85
C LYS A 860 14.13 -24.31 20.18
N GLU A 861 14.59 -24.99 19.14
CA GLU A 861 14.00 -26.25 18.74
C GLU A 861 14.25 -27.34 19.79
#